data_5db64b222d9891dc5851307e9829b53e
#
_entry.id   5db64b222d9891dc5851307e9829b53e
#
_cell.length_a   1.000
_cell.length_b   1.000
_cell.length_c   1.000
_cell.angle_alpha   90.00
_cell.angle_beta   90.00
_cell.angle_gamma   90.00
#
_symmetry.space_group_name_H-M   'P 1'
#
loop_
_entity.id
_entity.type
_entity.pdbx_description
1 polymer ?
#
loop_
_entity_poly.entity_id
_entity_poly.type
_entity_poly.pdbx_seq_one_letter_code
_entity_poly.pdbx_strand_id
1 'polypeptide(L)'
;MSVPAVDVDAFVRKLIDDPAGIGTVDAHVQQPARPARTAPYPDWVHPDLRRALEGRGIPALYTHQREAADALHAGRDVVVATPTASGKSICYHLPVLDRLLREPGDARALYLFPTKALARDQMAELETILSGADRGEEGDPGRRLVVAVYDGDTPPATRRALRESGHLLITNPHMLHAGILPNHTRWQGLFTGLRYVVVDEVHTLSGIYGSHCANILRRLKRICAHYGSNPVFCASSATISNPGEHARRLTERDVQVVDEDGSPRGPKHFVFVNPPITSEASGTRVPAMESARQLGGRLLGTDLQSIYFLRTRNATEVLVKYLRDEARTQKVDQERVAGYRGGYLPDLRRSIEKGLRSGKVGAVVSTSALELGIDIGSLDVCVLVGYPGTVSSTFQRAGRVGRRQRSSAVVMVARSFAMDQFLVREPGFLFDKPREVVSIDPDNPIILTNHVKCSAFELPFDRGEPFGEAEDVDEVLDFLAEDLGILVRSGDRYHFAAATFPAEGVSLTAADMDNVVIHDRDTGQVLAEIDRASSITEVYEGAIYGHQGEQYLVEEFRYDDRRVYVRRADVDYYTEADTETEVRVLHVDETADFAGYRAHLCEVHVSTLAKAFKKIRFYTRENVGIGEIDLPPEEFETEACILAIDPDLAEGLGLQQGVDGGGLRGLAELVQGLVPLFVRVDPGDVRVTPELRHPHFECPTLTIHDRVPNGVGLSERIYRAHEAILEAAEGVVQRCACRTGCPACIGPSVDQGRRGKALALAVLRGMRSGRRAVSPAAGDAGTARESAGEA
;
A
#
# COMPACT_ATOMS: atom_id res chain seq x y z
N MET A 1 20.39 19.31 33.46
CA MET A 1 19.18 19.18 34.29
C MET A 1 18.55 17.86 33.95
N SER A 2 18.19 17.03 34.94
CA SER A 2 17.43 15.79 34.67
C SER A 2 16.03 16.17 34.18
N VAL A 3 15.64 15.60 33.02
CA VAL A 3 14.30 15.75 32.46
C VAL A 3 13.31 15.06 33.41
N PRO A 4 12.20 15.70 33.79
CA PRO A 4 11.22 15.12 34.72
C PRO A 4 10.65 13.82 34.14
N ALA A 5 10.56 12.77 34.95
CA ALA A 5 9.87 11.55 34.63
C ALA A 5 8.36 11.84 34.56
N VAL A 6 7.79 11.67 33.35
CA VAL A 6 6.38 11.91 33.08
C VAL A 6 5.75 10.59 32.60
N ASP A 7 4.66 10.20 33.25
CA ASP A 7 3.85 9.06 32.78
C ASP A 7 3.01 9.44 31.55
N VAL A 8 2.87 8.50 30.61
CA VAL A 8 2.06 8.67 29.38
C VAL A 8 0.62 9.07 29.71
N ASP A 9 0.03 8.46 30.74
CA ASP A 9 -1.36 8.76 31.14
C ASP A 9 -1.49 10.21 31.66
N ALA A 10 -0.48 10.71 32.37
CA ALA A 10 -0.43 12.10 32.81
C ALA A 10 -0.23 13.07 31.63
N PHE A 11 0.60 12.69 30.65
CA PHE A 11 0.78 13.47 29.43
C PHE A 11 -0.54 13.57 28.63
N VAL A 12 -1.24 12.43 28.44
CA VAL A 12 -2.52 12.39 27.72
C VAL A 12 -3.58 13.22 28.42
N ARG A 13 -3.72 13.09 29.75
CA ARG A 13 -4.65 13.93 30.52
C ARG A 13 -4.35 15.42 30.33
N LYS A 14 -3.09 15.82 30.46
CA LYS A 14 -2.69 17.20 30.24
C LYS A 14 -2.95 17.71 28.84
N LEU A 15 -2.78 16.84 27.81
CA LEU A 15 -3.09 17.18 26.42
C LEU A 15 -4.59 17.40 26.21
N ILE A 16 -5.44 16.62 26.87
CA ILE A 16 -6.90 16.73 26.79
C ILE A 16 -7.38 17.99 27.54
N ASP A 17 -6.87 18.21 28.73
CA ASP A 17 -7.30 19.33 29.61
C ASP A 17 -6.79 20.70 29.11
N ASP A 18 -5.58 20.73 28.51
CA ASP A 18 -4.96 21.95 27.99
C ASP A 18 -4.35 21.69 26.60
N PRO A 19 -5.16 21.65 25.56
CA PRO A 19 -4.69 21.52 24.18
C PRO A 19 -4.22 22.85 23.56
N ALA A 20 -4.10 23.92 24.37
CA ALA A 20 -3.80 25.25 23.89
C ALA A 20 -2.61 25.33 22.94
N GLY A 21 -2.77 26.00 21.82
CA GLY A 21 -1.80 26.12 20.74
C GLY A 21 -1.70 24.92 19.81
N ILE A 22 -2.07 23.69 20.23
CA ILE A 22 -2.03 22.50 19.40
C ILE A 22 -3.32 22.34 18.59
N GLY A 23 -4.47 22.62 19.20
CA GLY A 23 -5.78 22.49 18.58
C GLY A 23 -6.87 22.15 19.57
N THR A 24 -7.93 21.49 19.11
CA THR A 24 -8.97 20.86 19.93
C THR A 24 -8.78 19.37 19.94
N VAL A 25 -9.05 18.71 21.06
CA VAL A 25 -9.14 17.25 21.11
C VAL A 25 -10.59 16.89 20.77
N ASP A 26 -10.81 16.48 19.53
CA ASP A 26 -12.16 16.15 19.05
C ASP A 26 -12.61 14.75 19.52
N ALA A 27 -11.65 13.83 19.76
CA ALA A 27 -11.94 12.51 20.29
C ALA A 27 -10.76 11.89 21.04
N HIS A 28 -11.08 10.99 21.97
CA HIS A 28 -10.13 10.16 22.70
C HIS A 28 -10.69 8.74 22.84
N VAL A 29 -9.93 7.76 22.35
CA VAL A 29 -10.27 6.34 22.44
C VAL A 29 -9.17 5.63 23.22
N GLN A 30 -9.53 4.90 24.27
CA GLN A 30 -8.57 4.11 25.05
C GLN A 30 -8.79 2.62 24.78
N GLN A 31 -7.77 1.96 24.26
CA GLN A 31 -7.74 0.49 24.17
C GLN A 31 -7.21 -0.07 25.49
N PRO A 32 -7.95 -0.98 26.15
CA PRO A 32 -7.53 -1.55 27.43
C PRO A 32 -6.33 -2.49 27.27
N ALA A 33 -5.62 -2.71 28.37
CA ALA A 33 -4.60 -3.74 28.45
C ALA A 33 -5.20 -5.12 28.21
N ARG A 34 -4.41 -6.01 27.61
CA ARG A 34 -4.77 -7.41 27.42
C ARG A 34 -3.61 -8.31 27.88
N PRO A 35 -3.86 -9.33 28.73
CA PRO A 35 -2.86 -10.29 29.14
C PRO A 35 -2.43 -11.21 27.98
N ALA A 36 -1.25 -11.81 28.11
CA ALA A 36 -0.81 -12.85 27.20
C ALA A 36 -1.67 -14.11 27.33
N ARG A 37 -2.00 -14.72 26.20
CA ARG A 37 -2.53 -16.10 26.13
C ARG A 37 -1.41 -16.98 25.58
N THR A 38 -0.90 -17.89 26.39
CA THR A 38 0.26 -18.70 26.05
C THR A 38 -0.08 -20.19 26.00
N ALA A 39 0.70 -20.95 25.25
CA ALA A 39 0.69 -22.40 25.14
C ALA A 39 2.13 -22.95 25.26
N PRO A 40 2.33 -24.18 25.78
CA PRO A 40 3.64 -24.80 25.84
C PRO A 40 4.20 -25.06 24.43
N TYR A 41 5.51 -25.25 24.34
CA TYR A 41 6.12 -25.72 23.09
C TYR A 41 5.55 -27.05 22.64
N PRO A 42 5.35 -27.26 21.31
CA PRO A 42 5.03 -28.59 20.78
C PRO A 42 6.15 -29.60 21.03
N ASP A 43 5.81 -30.89 21.18
CA ASP A 43 6.80 -31.96 21.39
C ASP A 43 7.69 -32.19 20.16
N TRP A 44 7.23 -31.77 18.97
CA TRP A 44 7.98 -31.90 17.73
C TRP A 44 9.15 -30.90 17.62
N VAL A 45 9.18 -29.83 18.42
CA VAL A 45 10.23 -28.80 18.33
C VAL A 45 11.60 -29.37 18.74
N HIS A 46 12.61 -29.16 17.87
CA HIS A 46 13.99 -29.57 18.13
C HIS A 46 14.48 -29.03 19.48
N PRO A 47 15.11 -29.88 20.35
CA PRO A 47 15.50 -29.47 21.70
C PRO A 47 16.42 -28.25 21.73
N ASP A 48 17.34 -28.14 20.77
CA ASP A 48 18.30 -27.03 20.70
C ASP A 48 17.61 -25.72 20.34
N LEU A 49 16.63 -25.78 19.43
CA LEU A 49 15.84 -24.62 19.04
C LEU A 49 14.97 -24.14 20.23
N ARG A 50 14.35 -25.06 20.94
CA ARG A 50 13.59 -24.75 22.17
C ARG A 50 14.50 -24.09 23.21
N ARG A 51 15.67 -24.64 23.49
CA ARG A 51 16.65 -24.05 24.45
C ARG A 51 17.08 -22.64 24.01
N ALA A 52 17.33 -22.44 22.73
CA ALA A 52 17.72 -21.12 22.19
C ALA A 52 16.62 -20.08 22.43
N LEU A 53 15.35 -20.42 22.19
CA LEU A 53 14.20 -19.53 22.40
C LEU A 53 13.92 -19.27 23.88
N GLU A 54 13.99 -20.29 24.73
CA GLU A 54 13.88 -20.16 26.20
C GLU A 54 14.98 -19.24 26.76
N GLY A 55 16.21 -19.40 26.26
CA GLY A 55 17.36 -18.53 26.63
C GLY A 55 17.20 -17.06 26.22
N ARG A 56 16.34 -16.78 25.24
CA ARG A 56 15.94 -15.43 24.82
C ARG A 56 14.75 -14.86 25.60
N GLY A 57 14.28 -15.57 26.63
CA GLY A 57 13.13 -15.14 27.44
C GLY A 57 11.77 -15.45 26.80
N ILE A 58 11.69 -16.46 25.94
CA ILE A 58 10.46 -16.99 25.34
C ILE A 58 10.21 -18.40 25.94
N PRO A 59 9.72 -18.49 27.18
CA PRO A 59 9.52 -19.79 27.85
C PRO A 59 8.28 -20.55 27.34
N ALA A 60 7.37 -19.87 26.64
CA ALA A 60 6.16 -20.43 26.05
C ALA A 60 5.78 -19.61 24.81
N LEU A 61 5.03 -20.22 23.91
CA LEU A 61 4.52 -19.57 22.70
C LEU A 61 3.21 -18.84 23.02
N TYR A 62 2.90 -17.77 22.28
CA TYR A 62 1.52 -17.26 22.24
C TYR A 62 0.61 -18.24 21.51
N THR A 63 -0.69 -18.21 21.81
CA THR A 63 -1.66 -19.17 21.23
C THR A 63 -1.63 -19.18 19.70
N HIS A 64 -1.61 -18.03 19.06
CA HIS A 64 -1.51 -17.91 17.60
C HIS A 64 -0.17 -18.43 17.05
N GLN A 65 0.93 -18.24 17.78
CA GLN A 65 2.24 -18.77 17.37
C GLN A 65 2.24 -20.28 17.38
N ARG A 66 1.66 -20.89 18.44
CA ARG A 66 1.53 -22.33 18.56
C ARG A 66 0.64 -22.89 17.47
N GLU A 67 -0.54 -22.30 17.25
CA GLU A 67 -1.49 -22.75 16.24
C GLU A 67 -0.90 -22.72 14.82
N ALA A 68 -0.28 -21.58 14.43
CA ALA A 68 0.35 -21.44 13.12
C ALA A 68 1.53 -22.41 12.93
N ALA A 69 2.37 -22.57 13.95
CA ALA A 69 3.52 -23.46 13.89
C ALA A 69 3.09 -24.93 13.75
N ASP A 70 2.08 -25.38 14.50
CA ASP A 70 1.54 -26.73 14.41
C ASP A 70 0.91 -27.00 13.02
N ALA A 71 0.21 -26.02 12.44
CA ALA A 71 -0.38 -26.14 11.12
C ALA A 71 0.69 -26.26 10.02
N LEU A 72 1.71 -25.40 10.05
CA LEU A 72 2.84 -25.44 9.11
C LEU A 72 3.65 -26.74 9.24
N HIS A 73 3.91 -27.20 10.48
CA HIS A 73 4.60 -28.47 10.72
C HIS A 73 3.81 -29.65 10.16
N ALA A 74 2.49 -29.60 10.21
CA ALA A 74 1.59 -30.62 9.64
C ALA A 74 1.46 -30.51 8.10
N GLY A 75 2.18 -29.61 7.44
CA GLY A 75 2.15 -29.44 5.98
C GLY A 75 0.96 -28.63 5.46
N ARG A 76 0.25 -27.87 6.29
CA ARG A 76 -0.86 -27.01 5.90
C ARG A 76 -0.36 -25.59 5.60
N ASP A 77 -0.87 -25.00 4.54
CA ASP A 77 -0.60 -23.60 4.21
C ASP A 77 -1.34 -22.69 5.21
N VAL A 78 -0.68 -21.60 5.63
CA VAL A 78 -1.19 -20.76 6.72
C VAL A 78 -1.08 -19.28 6.35
N VAL A 79 -2.08 -18.49 6.72
CA VAL A 79 -1.96 -17.02 6.79
C VAL A 79 -2.11 -16.55 8.25
N VAL A 80 -1.09 -15.85 8.75
CA VAL A 80 -1.11 -15.25 10.08
C VAL A 80 -1.47 -13.78 9.98
N ALA A 81 -2.66 -13.39 10.44
CA ALA A 81 -3.19 -12.04 10.30
C ALA A 81 -3.37 -11.35 11.67
N THR A 82 -2.31 -11.28 12.45
CA THR A 82 -2.32 -10.67 13.79
C THR A 82 -1.67 -9.26 13.77
N PRO A 83 -1.95 -8.39 14.76
CA PRO A 83 -1.40 -7.03 14.82
C PRO A 83 0.12 -6.98 14.76
N THR A 84 0.66 -5.81 14.41
CA THR A 84 2.10 -5.56 14.45
C THR A 84 2.64 -5.76 15.88
N ALA A 85 3.85 -6.30 15.99
CA ALA A 85 4.51 -6.62 17.25
C ALA A 85 3.87 -7.76 18.07
N SER A 86 3.02 -8.61 17.48
CA SER A 86 2.50 -9.82 18.10
C SER A 86 3.49 -11.00 18.09
N GLY A 87 4.65 -10.85 17.44
CA GLY A 87 5.66 -11.91 17.31
C GLY A 87 5.35 -12.93 16.21
N LYS A 88 4.80 -12.47 15.08
CA LYS A 88 4.47 -13.30 13.90
C LYS A 88 5.64 -14.11 13.35
N SER A 89 6.87 -13.58 13.42
CA SER A 89 8.06 -14.25 12.91
C SER A 89 8.28 -15.63 13.53
N ILE A 90 7.98 -15.82 14.81
CA ILE A 90 8.09 -17.12 15.49
C ILE A 90 7.12 -18.15 14.87
N CYS A 91 5.96 -17.73 14.36
CA CYS A 91 4.98 -18.63 13.73
C CYS A 91 5.61 -19.47 12.61
N TYR A 92 6.47 -18.86 11.79
CA TYR A 92 7.12 -19.52 10.66
C TYR A 92 8.59 -19.88 10.95
N HIS A 93 9.33 -19.13 11.78
CA HIS A 93 10.70 -19.51 12.12
C HIS A 93 10.77 -20.86 12.81
N LEU A 94 9.82 -21.13 13.71
CA LEU A 94 9.82 -22.34 14.52
C LEU A 94 9.76 -23.63 13.66
N PRO A 95 8.74 -23.84 12.80
CA PRO A 95 8.67 -25.05 11.98
C PRO A 95 9.74 -25.09 10.87
N VAL A 96 10.11 -23.94 10.30
CA VAL A 96 11.15 -23.89 9.27
C VAL A 96 12.51 -24.27 9.84
N LEU A 97 12.93 -23.68 10.96
CA LEU A 97 14.21 -23.99 11.59
C LEU A 97 14.25 -25.42 12.14
N ASP A 98 13.13 -25.91 12.71
CA ASP A 98 13.02 -27.31 13.12
C ASP A 98 13.32 -28.26 11.96
N ARG A 99 12.68 -28.04 10.82
CA ARG A 99 12.86 -28.86 9.62
C ARG A 99 14.29 -28.80 9.08
N LEU A 100 14.86 -27.61 9.01
CA LEU A 100 16.24 -27.40 8.54
C LEU A 100 17.28 -28.04 9.48
N LEU A 101 17.05 -28.03 10.78
CA LEU A 101 17.95 -28.69 11.77
C LEU A 101 17.86 -30.21 11.72
N ARG A 102 16.70 -30.78 11.36
CA ARG A 102 16.51 -32.23 11.21
C ARG A 102 17.01 -32.75 9.87
N GLU A 103 16.93 -31.97 8.80
CA GLU A 103 17.27 -32.35 7.43
C GLU A 103 18.23 -31.35 6.77
N PRO A 104 19.42 -31.10 7.34
CA PRO A 104 20.31 -30.02 6.85
C PRO A 104 20.86 -30.28 5.45
N GLY A 105 20.90 -31.54 4.97
CA GLY A 105 21.32 -31.91 3.61
C GLY A 105 20.27 -31.58 2.56
N ASP A 106 19.00 -31.78 2.87
CA ASP A 106 17.92 -31.88 1.88
C ASP A 106 16.89 -30.76 1.95
N ALA A 107 16.63 -30.21 3.14
CA ALA A 107 15.63 -29.18 3.30
C ALA A 107 16.14 -27.78 2.97
N ARG A 108 15.31 -27.00 2.27
CA ARG A 108 15.53 -25.60 1.93
C ARG A 108 14.29 -24.76 2.24
N ALA A 109 14.51 -23.48 2.49
CA ALA A 109 13.41 -22.52 2.69
C ALA A 109 13.69 -21.22 1.94
N LEU A 110 12.62 -20.59 1.47
CA LEU A 110 12.63 -19.30 0.78
C LEU A 110 11.75 -18.31 1.53
N TYR A 111 12.30 -17.17 1.91
CA TYR A 111 11.59 -16.08 2.54
C TYR A 111 11.52 -14.88 1.62
N LEU A 112 10.31 -14.36 1.41
CA LEU A 112 10.03 -13.19 0.58
C LEU A 112 9.61 -12.03 1.46
N PHE A 113 10.42 -10.97 1.49
CA PHE A 113 10.13 -9.73 2.20
C PHE A 113 9.97 -8.56 1.22
N PRO A 114 9.06 -7.61 1.50
CA PRO A 114 8.83 -6.48 0.59
C PRO A 114 9.98 -5.47 0.58
N THR A 115 10.82 -5.42 1.64
CA THR A 115 11.92 -4.45 1.75
C THR A 115 13.23 -5.09 2.19
N LYS A 116 14.35 -4.55 1.67
CA LYS A 116 15.71 -4.95 2.08
C LYS A 116 15.98 -4.73 3.59
N ALA A 117 15.37 -3.70 4.17
CA ALA A 117 15.56 -3.38 5.59
C ALA A 117 14.95 -4.47 6.48
N LEU A 118 13.72 -4.88 6.19
CA LEU A 118 13.03 -5.96 6.89
C LEU A 118 13.76 -7.30 6.73
N ALA A 119 14.24 -7.60 5.51
CA ALA A 119 15.02 -8.80 5.24
C ALA A 119 16.29 -8.88 6.12
N ARG A 120 16.99 -7.76 6.30
CA ARG A 120 18.19 -7.70 7.14
C ARG A 120 17.90 -7.81 8.63
N ASP A 121 16.80 -7.23 9.09
CA ASP A 121 16.35 -7.33 10.48
C ASP A 121 16.00 -8.78 10.83
N GLN A 122 15.25 -9.45 9.94
CA GLN A 122 14.91 -10.87 10.09
C GLN A 122 16.14 -11.79 10.02
N MET A 123 17.11 -11.44 9.18
CA MET A 123 18.40 -12.15 9.16
C MET A 123 19.12 -12.07 10.51
N ALA A 124 19.19 -10.88 11.11
CA ALA A 124 19.81 -10.69 12.43
C ALA A 124 19.07 -11.46 13.54
N GLU A 125 17.73 -11.53 13.45
CA GLU A 125 16.92 -12.33 14.38
C GLU A 125 17.24 -13.83 14.25
N LEU A 126 17.28 -14.35 13.02
CA LEU A 126 17.60 -15.75 12.73
C LEU A 126 19.03 -16.10 13.19
N GLU A 127 20.02 -15.25 12.93
CA GLU A 127 21.40 -15.44 13.42
C GLU A 127 21.45 -15.53 14.93
N THR A 128 20.67 -14.70 15.62
CA THR A 128 20.59 -14.73 17.09
C THR A 128 19.97 -16.01 17.62
N ILE A 129 18.92 -16.53 16.97
CA ILE A 129 18.27 -17.81 17.32
C ILE A 129 19.26 -18.96 17.09
N LEU A 130 19.88 -18.99 15.90
CA LEU A 130 20.80 -20.07 15.51
C LEU A 130 22.06 -20.10 16.37
N SER A 131 22.64 -18.96 16.73
CA SER A 131 23.81 -18.91 17.64
C SER A 131 23.48 -19.42 19.04
N GLY A 132 22.23 -19.33 19.48
CA GLY A 132 21.72 -19.94 20.71
C GLY A 132 21.52 -21.45 20.61
N ALA A 133 21.22 -21.97 19.42
CA ALA A 133 21.00 -23.38 19.15
C ALA A 133 22.31 -24.17 18.93
N ASP A 134 23.38 -23.53 18.51
CA ASP A 134 24.66 -24.10 18.08
C ASP A 134 25.61 -24.42 19.27
N ARG A 135 25.12 -24.46 20.52
CA ARG A 135 25.92 -24.75 21.71
C ARG A 135 26.11 -26.24 22.04
N GLY A 136 25.89 -27.14 21.07
CA GLY A 136 26.14 -28.56 21.19
C GLY A 136 27.46 -28.96 20.56
N GLU A 137 28.36 -29.58 21.37
CA GLU A 137 29.65 -30.18 21.05
C GLU A 137 30.45 -29.59 19.87
N GLU A 138 31.56 -28.94 20.16
CA GLU A 138 32.55 -28.46 19.19
C GLU A 138 32.94 -29.61 18.24
N GLY A 139 32.64 -29.50 16.95
CA GLY A 139 33.31 -30.30 15.98
C GLY A 139 32.60 -30.82 14.73
N ASP A 140 31.32 -30.56 14.49
CA ASP A 140 30.70 -30.97 13.20
C ASP A 140 30.42 -29.78 12.28
N PRO A 141 31.32 -29.46 11.31
CA PRO A 141 31.10 -28.37 10.35
C PRO A 141 29.87 -28.57 9.45
N GLY A 142 29.35 -29.84 9.36
CA GLY A 142 28.20 -30.17 8.51
C GLY A 142 26.83 -29.77 9.10
N ARG A 143 26.77 -29.36 10.37
CA ARG A 143 25.50 -28.98 11.05
C ARG A 143 25.18 -27.49 11.00
N ARG A 144 26.08 -26.64 10.52
CA ARG A 144 25.83 -25.19 10.52
C ARG A 144 24.89 -24.79 9.39
N LEU A 145 23.68 -24.35 9.74
CA LEU A 145 22.72 -23.82 8.78
C LEU A 145 23.25 -22.52 8.18
N VAL A 146 23.26 -22.45 6.86
CA VAL A 146 23.61 -21.24 6.09
C VAL A 146 22.33 -20.47 5.80
N VAL A 147 22.17 -19.35 6.47
CA VAL A 147 21.06 -18.39 6.28
C VAL A 147 21.62 -17.13 5.66
N ALA A 148 21.01 -16.60 4.63
CA ALA A 148 21.54 -15.40 3.98
C ALA A 148 20.47 -14.57 3.26
N VAL A 149 20.74 -13.26 3.17
CA VAL A 149 20.00 -12.34 2.30
C VAL A 149 20.59 -12.41 0.90
N TYR A 150 19.71 -12.58 -0.08
CA TYR A 150 20.05 -12.56 -1.51
C TYR A 150 19.27 -11.43 -2.19
N ASP A 151 19.95 -10.34 -2.45
CA ASP A 151 19.38 -9.14 -3.06
C ASP A 151 20.36 -8.49 -4.07
N GLY A 152 20.00 -7.32 -4.62
CA GLY A 152 20.84 -6.58 -5.56
C GLY A 152 22.21 -6.19 -5.00
N ASP A 153 22.34 -6.05 -3.67
CA ASP A 153 23.56 -5.64 -3.00
C ASP A 153 24.49 -6.83 -2.64
N THR A 154 24.03 -8.08 -2.85
CA THR A 154 24.81 -9.29 -2.51
C THR A 154 26.00 -9.44 -3.46
N PRO A 155 27.26 -9.52 -2.94
CA PRO A 155 28.46 -9.64 -3.76
C PRO A 155 28.46 -10.90 -4.64
N PRO A 156 29.06 -10.87 -5.87
CA PRO A 156 29.05 -12.01 -6.81
C PRO A 156 29.62 -13.31 -6.23
N ALA A 157 30.70 -13.23 -5.45
CA ALA A 157 31.30 -14.42 -4.80
C ALA A 157 30.33 -15.07 -3.79
N THR A 158 29.65 -14.24 -2.97
CA THR A 158 28.64 -14.69 -2.01
C THR A 158 27.43 -15.31 -2.74
N ARG A 159 27.00 -14.71 -3.86
CA ARG A 159 25.90 -15.25 -4.67
C ARG A 159 26.16 -16.68 -5.13
N ARG A 160 27.41 -17.00 -5.51
CA ARG A 160 27.79 -18.36 -5.94
C ARG A 160 27.73 -19.34 -4.77
N ALA A 161 28.33 -18.99 -3.65
CA ALA A 161 28.33 -19.83 -2.44
C ALA A 161 26.89 -20.12 -1.94
N LEU A 162 25.98 -19.12 -1.97
CA LEU A 162 24.61 -19.28 -1.52
C LEU A 162 23.79 -20.23 -2.42
N ARG A 163 24.06 -20.26 -3.72
CA ARG A 163 23.41 -21.21 -4.63
C ARG A 163 23.76 -22.67 -4.30
N GLU A 164 24.98 -22.89 -3.85
CA GLU A 164 25.50 -24.23 -3.57
C GLU A 164 25.13 -24.70 -2.15
N SER A 165 25.20 -23.82 -1.15
CA SER A 165 25.12 -24.20 0.28
C SER A 165 24.03 -23.49 1.09
N GLY A 166 23.25 -22.59 0.49
CA GLY A 166 22.19 -21.87 1.21
C GLY A 166 21.05 -22.78 1.66
N HIS A 167 20.76 -22.81 2.96
CA HIS A 167 19.66 -23.57 3.53
C HIS A 167 18.37 -22.73 3.62
N LEU A 168 18.49 -21.47 4.04
CA LEU A 168 17.41 -20.50 4.06
C LEU A 168 17.85 -19.24 3.32
N LEU A 169 17.10 -18.95 2.27
CA LEU A 169 17.33 -17.79 1.42
C LEU A 169 16.28 -16.72 1.72
N ILE A 170 16.74 -15.54 2.10
CA ILE A 170 15.88 -14.36 2.30
C ILE A 170 16.04 -13.46 1.09
N THR A 171 14.94 -13.13 0.42
CA THR A 171 14.96 -12.31 -0.79
C THR A 171 13.70 -11.45 -0.92
N ASN A 172 13.48 -10.83 -2.07
CA ASN A 172 12.30 -10.04 -2.38
C ASN A 172 11.69 -10.47 -3.73
N PRO A 173 10.43 -10.08 -4.02
CA PRO A 173 9.75 -10.46 -5.27
C PRO A 173 10.52 -10.05 -6.54
N HIS A 174 11.13 -8.87 -6.56
CA HIS A 174 11.93 -8.41 -7.73
C HIS A 174 13.11 -9.35 -8.02
N MET A 175 13.85 -9.75 -6.98
CA MET A 175 14.99 -10.65 -7.14
C MET A 175 14.54 -12.07 -7.51
N LEU A 176 13.43 -12.54 -6.96
CA LEU A 176 12.83 -13.81 -7.36
C LEU A 176 12.43 -13.77 -8.83
N HIS A 177 11.74 -12.72 -9.28
CA HIS A 177 11.30 -12.48 -10.65
C HIS A 177 12.43 -12.47 -11.68
N ALA A 178 13.44 -11.60 -11.46
CA ALA A 178 14.47 -11.33 -12.46
C ALA A 178 15.78 -12.12 -12.25
N GLY A 179 16.10 -12.51 -11.00
CA GLY A 179 17.39 -13.10 -10.67
C GLY A 179 17.36 -14.61 -10.43
N ILE A 180 16.28 -15.15 -9.88
CA ILE A 180 16.22 -16.55 -9.44
C ILE A 180 15.45 -17.42 -10.44
N LEU A 181 14.17 -17.11 -10.72
CA LEU A 181 13.32 -17.92 -11.56
C LEU A 181 13.87 -18.10 -13.00
N PRO A 182 14.28 -17.03 -13.72
CA PRO A 182 14.86 -17.20 -15.06
C PRO A 182 16.18 -17.97 -15.08
N ASN A 183 16.85 -18.09 -13.94
CA ASN A 183 18.10 -18.82 -13.77
C ASN A 183 17.92 -20.08 -12.93
N HIS A 184 16.73 -20.69 -12.91
CA HIS A 184 16.38 -21.81 -12.03
C HIS A 184 17.33 -23.00 -12.13
N THR A 185 17.93 -23.24 -13.29
CA THR A 185 18.92 -24.32 -13.47
C THR A 185 20.16 -24.16 -12.58
N ARG A 186 20.54 -22.92 -12.26
CA ARG A 186 21.63 -22.62 -11.30
C ARG A 186 21.19 -22.73 -9.85
N TRP A 187 19.89 -22.86 -9.60
CA TRP A 187 19.27 -22.96 -8.29
C TRP A 187 18.61 -24.32 -8.05
N GLN A 188 18.98 -25.34 -8.85
CA GLN A 188 18.39 -26.67 -8.76
C GLN A 188 18.34 -27.20 -7.34
N GLY A 189 19.43 -27.08 -6.56
CA GLY A 189 19.47 -27.54 -5.16
C GLY A 189 18.48 -26.83 -4.24
N LEU A 190 18.19 -25.54 -4.48
CA LEU A 190 17.15 -24.82 -3.77
C LEU A 190 15.76 -25.41 -4.11
N PHE A 191 15.44 -25.51 -5.39
CA PHE A 191 14.10 -25.95 -5.81
C PHE A 191 13.83 -27.42 -5.50
N THR A 192 14.79 -28.32 -5.61
CA THR A 192 14.63 -29.74 -5.24
C THR A 192 14.35 -29.89 -3.73
N GLY A 193 15.06 -29.13 -2.89
CA GLY A 193 14.94 -29.20 -1.44
C GLY A 193 13.88 -28.27 -0.83
N LEU A 194 13.18 -27.47 -1.60
CA LEU A 194 12.30 -26.43 -1.08
C LEU A 194 11.10 -27.04 -0.34
N ARG A 195 11.03 -26.78 0.97
CA ARG A 195 9.97 -27.27 1.88
C ARG A 195 9.04 -26.14 2.33
N TYR A 196 9.54 -24.93 2.46
CA TYR A 196 8.74 -23.79 2.91
C TYR A 196 8.99 -22.56 2.06
N VAL A 197 7.92 -21.84 1.77
CA VAL A 197 7.93 -20.47 1.20
C VAL A 197 7.19 -19.56 2.16
N VAL A 198 7.89 -18.58 2.71
CA VAL A 198 7.31 -17.56 3.58
C VAL A 198 7.17 -16.26 2.80
N VAL A 199 5.97 -15.70 2.77
CA VAL A 199 5.68 -14.40 2.18
C VAL A 199 5.23 -13.47 3.30
N ASP A 200 6.11 -12.56 3.69
CA ASP A 200 5.82 -11.65 4.80
C ASP A 200 5.19 -10.34 4.33
N GLU A 201 4.40 -9.73 5.22
CA GLU A 201 3.68 -8.47 5.00
C GLU A 201 2.81 -8.50 3.71
N VAL A 202 2.09 -9.62 3.47
CA VAL A 202 1.29 -9.82 2.24
C VAL A 202 0.24 -8.73 2.01
N HIS A 203 -0.19 -8.02 3.05
CA HIS A 203 -1.06 -6.87 2.91
C HIS A 203 -0.45 -5.72 2.10
N THR A 204 0.87 -5.70 1.89
CA THR A 204 1.55 -4.74 0.99
C THR A 204 1.48 -5.17 -0.47
N LEU A 205 1.19 -6.44 -0.73
CA LEU A 205 1.05 -7.01 -2.06
C LEU A 205 -0.40 -6.79 -2.55
N SER A 206 -0.70 -5.58 -3.00
CA SER A 206 -2.04 -5.15 -3.44
C SER A 206 -1.98 -4.53 -4.83
N GLY A 207 -3.13 -4.43 -5.51
CA GLY A 207 -3.24 -3.83 -6.83
C GLY A 207 -2.28 -4.47 -7.83
N ILE A 208 -1.67 -3.66 -8.68
CA ILE A 208 -0.71 -4.10 -9.72
C ILE A 208 0.43 -4.92 -9.12
N TYR A 209 1.07 -4.42 -8.06
CA TYR A 209 2.22 -5.09 -7.47
C TYR A 209 1.86 -6.47 -6.91
N GLY A 210 0.70 -6.59 -6.27
CA GLY A 210 0.18 -7.86 -5.78
C GLY A 210 -0.16 -8.84 -6.89
N SER A 211 -0.74 -8.37 -7.99
CA SER A 211 -1.07 -9.14 -9.19
C SER A 211 0.18 -9.73 -9.85
N HIS A 212 1.24 -8.93 -9.98
CA HIS A 212 2.55 -9.44 -10.40
C HIS A 212 3.12 -10.48 -9.44
N CYS A 213 3.03 -10.24 -8.12
CA CYS A 213 3.53 -11.19 -7.12
C CYS A 213 2.81 -12.54 -7.18
N ALA A 214 1.49 -12.55 -7.38
CA ALA A 214 0.72 -13.79 -7.59
C ALA A 214 1.25 -14.58 -8.79
N ASN A 215 1.48 -13.91 -9.92
CA ASN A 215 2.07 -14.54 -11.10
C ASN A 215 3.52 -15.01 -10.89
N ILE A 216 4.31 -14.31 -10.10
CA ILE A 216 5.65 -14.79 -9.69
C ILE A 216 5.53 -16.08 -8.88
N LEU A 217 4.52 -16.19 -8.01
CA LEU A 217 4.27 -17.44 -7.26
C LEU A 217 3.73 -18.56 -8.14
N ARG A 218 2.93 -18.28 -9.20
CA ARG A 218 2.57 -19.25 -10.25
C ARG A 218 3.82 -19.83 -10.90
N ARG A 219 4.74 -18.98 -11.34
CA ARG A 219 6.03 -19.39 -11.93
C ARG A 219 6.88 -20.19 -10.94
N LEU A 220 6.96 -19.76 -9.68
CA LEU A 220 7.66 -20.50 -8.63
C LEU A 220 7.09 -21.90 -8.43
N LYS A 221 5.77 -22.04 -8.34
CA LYS A 221 5.08 -23.35 -8.21
C LYS A 221 5.39 -24.25 -9.39
N ARG A 222 5.37 -23.70 -10.62
CA ARG A 222 5.69 -24.44 -11.84
C ARG A 222 7.12 -24.98 -11.85
N ILE A 223 8.10 -24.15 -11.45
CA ILE A 223 9.50 -24.56 -11.32
C ILE A 223 9.68 -25.59 -10.19
N CYS A 224 9.01 -25.42 -9.05
CA CYS A 224 9.02 -26.41 -7.97
C CYS A 224 8.49 -27.75 -8.43
N ALA A 225 7.38 -27.80 -9.16
CA ALA A 225 6.81 -29.02 -9.71
C ALA A 225 7.79 -29.70 -10.69
N HIS A 226 8.49 -28.94 -11.54
CA HIS A 226 9.52 -29.45 -12.43
C HIS A 226 10.66 -30.16 -11.69
N TYR A 227 11.08 -29.61 -10.52
CA TYR A 227 12.12 -30.23 -9.69
C TYR A 227 11.59 -31.22 -8.64
N GLY A 228 10.28 -31.52 -8.65
CA GLY A 228 9.65 -32.51 -7.78
C GLY A 228 9.40 -32.05 -6.35
N SER A 229 9.41 -30.74 -6.08
CA SER A 229 9.08 -30.19 -4.78
C SER A 229 7.68 -29.53 -4.75
N ASN A 230 7.07 -29.55 -3.58
CA ASN A 230 5.78 -28.89 -3.30
C ASN A 230 5.86 -28.22 -1.92
N PRO A 231 6.38 -26.98 -1.85
CA PRO A 231 6.59 -26.31 -0.57
C PRO A 231 5.28 -25.91 0.11
N VAL A 232 5.31 -25.87 1.44
CA VAL A 232 4.25 -25.30 2.27
C VAL A 232 4.39 -23.77 2.28
N PHE A 233 3.29 -23.06 2.07
CA PHE A 233 3.26 -21.60 2.08
C PHE A 233 2.84 -21.05 3.45
N CYS A 234 3.58 -20.08 3.93
CA CYS A 234 3.22 -19.25 5.06
C CYS A 234 3.12 -17.79 4.65
N ALA A 235 1.92 -17.23 4.68
CA ALA A 235 1.69 -15.81 4.54
C ALA A 235 1.63 -15.13 5.91
N SER A 236 2.25 -13.97 6.07
CA SER A 236 2.14 -13.13 7.26
C SER A 236 1.60 -11.76 6.88
N SER A 237 0.66 -11.26 7.64
CA SER A 237 -0.03 -10.00 7.35
C SER A 237 -0.19 -9.16 8.61
N ALA A 238 -0.22 -7.82 8.45
CA ALA A 238 -0.96 -7.00 9.39
C ALA A 238 -2.45 -7.34 9.30
N THR A 239 -3.24 -6.86 10.25
CA THR A 239 -4.68 -7.14 10.26
C THR A 239 -5.36 -6.43 9.08
N ILE A 240 -5.91 -7.19 8.16
CA ILE A 240 -6.79 -6.80 7.05
C ILE A 240 -8.13 -7.52 7.19
N SER A 241 -9.16 -7.14 6.43
CA SER A 241 -10.49 -7.75 6.57
C SER A 241 -10.62 -9.09 5.86
N ASN A 242 -9.83 -9.34 4.83
CA ASN A 242 -9.91 -10.54 3.99
C ASN A 242 -8.60 -11.33 3.91
N PRO A 243 -7.94 -11.69 5.03
CA PRO A 243 -6.61 -12.31 4.98
C PRO A 243 -6.60 -13.66 4.28
N GLY A 244 -7.63 -14.48 4.49
CA GLY A 244 -7.76 -15.79 3.86
C GLY A 244 -7.99 -15.70 2.35
N GLU A 245 -8.94 -14.87 1.92
CA GLU A 245 -9.22 -14.61 0.51
C GLU A 245 -7.97 -14.07 -0.21
N HIS A 246 -7.31 -13.07 0.37
CA HIS A 246 -6.13 -12.47 -0.22
C HIS A 246 -4.97 -13.47 -0.33
N ALA A 247 -4.68 -14.23 0.72
CA ALA A 247 -3.65 -15.27 0.69
C ALA A 247 -3.99 -16.37 -0.31
N ARG A 248 -5.28 -16.76 -0.42
CA ARG A 248 -5.73 -17.72 -1.43
C ARG A 248 -5.54 -17.17 -2.86
N ARG A 249 -5.97 -15.95 -3.14
CA ARG A 249 -5.75 -15.33 -4.48
C ARG A 249 -4.26 -15.17 -4.81
N LEU A 250 -3.42 -14.88 -3.81
CA LEU A 250 -1.98 -14.71 -4.01
C LEU A 250 -1.27 -16.04 -4.27
N THR A 251 -1.64 -17.11 -3.55
CA THR A 251 -0.97 -18.42 -3.61
C THR A 251 -1.72 -19.44 -4.44
N GLU A 252 -3.01 -19.22 -4.70
CA GLU A 252 -3.96 -20.16 -5.30
C GLU A 252 -3.97 -21.52 -4.58
N ARG A 253 -3.98 -21.43 -3.25
CA ARG A 253 -4.00 -22.59 -2.35
C ARG A 253 -4.92 -22.31 -1.19
N ASP A 254 -5.55 -23.37 -0.67
CA ASP A 254 -6.33 -23.25 0.56
C ASP A 254 -5.41 -22.99 1.75
N VAL A 255 -5.70 -21.93 2.50
CA VAL A 255 -4.89 -21.50 3.63
C VAL A 255 -5.69 -21.52 4.94
N GLN A 256 -5.08 -22.01 6.01
CA GLN A 256 -5.64 -21.86 7.35
C GLN A 256 -5.40 -20.42 7.82
N VAL A 257 -6.47 -19.73 8.23
CA VAL A 257 -6.38 -18.37 8.79
C VAL A 257 -6.12 -18.45 10.29
N VAL A 258 -5.07 -17.73 10.75
CA VAL A 258 -4.75 -17.57 12.18
C VAL A 258 -4.75 -16.07 12.48
N ASP A 259 -5.84 -15.57 13.06
CA ASP A 259 -6.09 -14.15 13.32
C ASP A 259 -6.37 -13.81 14.80
N GLU A 260 -6.54 -14.83 15.65
CA GLU A 260 -6.71 -14.66 17.08
C GLU A 260 -5.40 -14.33 17.80
N ASP A 261 -5.11 -13.05 17.96
CA ASP A 261 -3.88 -12.57 18.62
C ASP A 261 -3.82 -12.96 20.12
N GLY A 262 -2.85 -13.79 20.49
CA GLY A 262 -2.56 -14.18 21.88
C GLY A 262 -1.49 -13.32 22.57
N SER A 263 -0.91 -12.32 21.90
CA SER A 263 0.13 -11.47 22.48
C SER A 263 -0.43 -10.50 23.54
N PRO A 264 0.38 -10.12 24.55
CA PRO A 264 -0.05 -9.13 25.54
C PRO A 264 -0.03 -7.72 24.92
N ARG A 265 -0.89 -6.86 25.44
CA ARG A 265 -0.91 -5.45 25.08
C ARG A 265 -1.07 -4.58 26.32
N GLY A 266 -0.26 -3.52 26.44
CA GLY A 266 -0.47 -2.45 27.42
C GLY A 266 -1.65 -1.54 27.03
N PRO A 267 -2.10 -0.65 27.96
CA PRO A 267 -3.10 0.36 27.63
C PRO A 267 -2.59 1.26 26.51
N LYS A 268 -3.45 1.59 25.55
CA LYS A 268 -3.08 2.49 24.45
C LYS A 268 -4.13 3.57 24.24
N HIS A 269 -3.70 4.83 24.31
CA HIS A 269 -4.53 5.99 24.04
C HIS A 269 -4.43 6.41 22.59
N PHE A 270 -5.55 6.66 21.94
CA PHE A 270 -5.65 7.33 20.65
C PHE A 270 -6.30 8.67 20.85
N VAL A 271 -5.56 9.75 20.61
CA VAL A 271 -6.01 11.14 20.78
C VAL A 271 -6.08 11.79 19.40
N PHE A 272 -7.26 12.30 19.05
CA PHE A 272 -7.52 12.95 17.78
C PHE A 272 -7.56 14.44 17.95
N VAL A 273 -6.57 15.12 17.36
CA VAL A 273 -6.37 16.56 17.49
C VAL A 273 -6.70 17.26 16.18
N ASN A 274 -7.54 18.28 16.27
CA ASN A 274 -7.93 19.10 15.14
C ASN A 274 -7.32 20.51 15.28
N PRO A 275 -6.39 20.93 14.42
CA PRO A 275 -5.76 22.23 14.47
C PRO A 275 -6.76 23.39 14.44
N PRO A 276 -6.49 24.54 15.08
CA PRO A 276 -7.41 25.67 15.15
C PRO A 276 -7.77 26.22 13.77
N ILE A 277 -9.00 26.69 13.60
CA ILE A 277 -9.44 27.42 12.42
C ILE A 277 -8.87 28.84 12.49
N THR A 278 -8.15 29.25 11.45
CA THR A 278 -7.58 30.59 11.30
C THR A 278 -8.49 31.55 10.56
N SER A 279 -9.38 31.03 9.70
CA SER A 279 -10.38 31.78 8.96
C SER A 279 -11.69 31.00 8.87
N GLU A 280 -12.73 31.46 9.54
CA GLU A 280 -14.07 30.86 9.46
C GLU A 280 -14.68 30.97 8.05
N ALA A 281 -14.37 32.04 7.31
CA ALA A 281 -14.89 32.27 5.97
C ALA A 281 -14.41 31.22 4.98
N SER A 282 -13.12 30.87 4.99
CA SER A 282 -12.51 29.89 4.10
C SER A 282 -12.37 28.49 4.71
N GLY A 283 -12.66 28.34 6.03
CA GLY A 283 -12.43 27.11 6.76
C GLY A 283 -10.95 26.72 6.89
N THR A 284 -10.02 27.66 6.63
CA THR A 284 -8.59 27.43 6.73
C THR A 284 -8.16 27.18 8.18
N ARG A 285 -7.30 26.18 8.39
CA ARG A 285 -6.76 25.81 9.70
C ARG A 285 -5.26 26.06 9.79
N VAL A 286 -4.77 26.14 11.02
CA VAL A 286 -3.33 26.05 11.28
C VAL A 286 -2.78 24.76 10.63
N PRO A 287 -1.63 24.82 9.96
CA PRO A 287 -1.03 23.61 9.39
C PRO A 287 -0.76 22.54 10.45
N ALA A 288 -1.10 21.27 10.16
CA ALA A 288 -0.89 20.16 11.10
C ALA A 288 0.58 20.02 11.56
N MET A 289 1.52 20.46 10.74
CA MET A 289 2.96 20.50 11.07
C MET A 289 3.24 21.45 12.24
N GLU A 290 2.57 22.59 12.31
CA GLU A 290 2.75 23.54 13.39
C GLU A 290 2.19 22.99 14.72
N SER A 291 1.02 22.35 14.68
CA SER A 291 0.49 21.64 15.85
C SER A 291 1.41 20.50 16.30
N ALA A 292 2.00 19.76 15.34
CA ALA A 292 2.98 18.72 15.65
C ALA A 292 4.28 19.27 16.23
N ARG A 293 4.74 20.45 15.79
CA ARG A 293 5.89 21.16 16.37
C ARG A 293 5.63 21.52 17.84
N GLN A 294 4.46 22.10 18.13
CA GLN A 294 4.09 22.48 19.49
C GLN A 294 3.93 21.27 20.41
N LEU A 295 3.32 20.19 19.90
CA LEU A 295 3.25 18.92 20.61
C LEU A 295 4.65 18.36 20.90
N GLY A 296 5.54 18.45 19.91
CA GLY A 296 6.95 18.05 20.04
C GLY A 296 7.69 18.87 21.11
N GLY A 297 7.46 20.17 21.17
CA GLY A 297 8.01 21.03 22.22
C GLY A 297 7.59 20.58 23.62
N ARG A 298 6.34 20.15 23.80
CA ARG A 298 5.88 19.59 25.08
C ARG A 298 6.53 18.27 25.44
N LEU A 299 6.76 17.39 24.44
CA LEU A 299 7.40 16.08 24.64
C LEU A 299 8.91 16.20 24.89
N LEU A 300 9.61 17.10 24.21
CA LEU A 300 11.05 17.34 24.40
C LEU A 300 11.41 17.75 25.85
N GLY A 301 10.47 18.38 26.55
CA GLY A 301 10.58 18.71 27.97
C GLY A 301 10.37 17.52 28.92
N THR A 302 10.18 16.30 28.43
CA THR A 302 9.94 15.08 29.19
C THR A 302 10.96 13.99 28.86
N ASP A 303 10.92 12.87 29.59
CA ASP A 303 11.70 11.66 29.30
C ASP A 303 11.03 10.71 28.31
N LEU A 304 9.81 11.02 27.85
CA LEU A 304 9.06 10.22 26.90
C LEU A 304 9.73 10.22 25.51
N GLN A 305 9.94 9.03 24.96
CA GLN A 305 10.43 8.90 23.59
C GLN A 305 9.26 8.99 22.59
N SER A 306 9.44 9.77 21.53
CA SER A 306 8.40 10.03 20.55
C SER A 306 8.82 9.77 19.12
N ILE A 307 7.87 9.31 18.31
CA ILE A 307 8.01 9.15 16.86
C ILE A 307 6.96 9.97 16.14
N TYR A 308 7.37 10.69 15.09
CA TYR A 308 6.51 11.52 14.24
C TYR A 308 6.50 10.93 12.84
N PHE A 309 5.32 10.65 12.30
CA PHE A 309 5.16 10.17 10.93
C PHE A 309 4.59 11.25 10.01
N LEU A 310 5.30 11.48 8.89
CA LEU A 310 4.89 12.39 7.82
C LEU A 310 4.87 11.67 6.47
N ARG A 311 4.18 12.24 5.49
CA ARG A 311 4.03 11.61 4.17
C ARG A 311 5.24 11.83 3.25
N THR A 312 5.93 12.98 3.35
CA THR A 312 7.00 13.35 2.41
C THR A 312 8.35 13.51 3.09
N ARG A 313 9.40 13.24 2.34
CA ARG A 313 10.80 13.41 2.80
C ARG A 313 11.09 14.85 3.19
N ASN A 314 10.62 15.81 2.38
CA ASN A 314 10.82 17.23 2.66
C ASN A 314 10.13 17.67 3.96
N ALA A 315 8.86 17.29 4.17
CA ALA A 315 8.14 17.60 5.42
C ALA A 315 8.86 17.02 6.64
N THR A 316 9.46 15.81 6.51
CA THR A 316 10.27 15.21 7.58
C THR A 316 11.46 16.08 7.96
N GLU A 317 12.23 16.56 6.99
CA GLU A 317 13.38 17.44 7.26
C GLU A 317 12.98 18.78 7.88
N VAL A 318 11.86 19.34 7.40
CA VAL A 318 11.32 20.60 7.97
C VAL A 318 10.92 20.41 9.43
N LEU A 319 10.22 19.33 9.77
CA LEU A 319 9.84 19.08 11.17
C LEU A 319 11.05 18.77 12.05
N VAL A 320 12.06 18.04 11.55
CA VAL A 320 13.34 17.85 12.27
C VAL A 320 13.98 19.19 12.63
N LYS A 321 14.04 20.11 11.66
CA LYS A 321 14.57 21.46 11.90
C LYS A 321 13.76 22.18 12.97
N TYR A 322 12.45 22.19 12.88
CA TYR A 322 11.56 22.85 13.85
C TYR A 322 11.72 22.26 15.26
N LEU A 323 11.81 20.94 15.41
CA LEU A 323 12.00 20.32 16.71
C LEU A 323 13.39 20.57 17.29
N ARG A 324 14.44 20.67 16.46
CA ARG A 324 15.79 21.08 16.90
C ARG A 324 15.85 22.52 17.36
N ASP A 325 15.14 23.43 16.67
CA ASP A 325 15.04 24.82 17.08
C ASP A 325 14.27 24.94 18.40
N GLU A 326 13.21 24.15 18.58
CA GLU A 326 12.46 24.05 19.85
C GLU A 326 13.33 23.50 20.98
N ALA A 327 14.11 22.42 20.72
CA ALA A 327 15.06 21.85 21.70
C ALA A 327 16.10 22.91 22.14
N ARG A 328 16.62 23.69 21.17
CA ARG A 328 17.54 24.80 21.46
C ARG A 328 16.91 25.84 22.39
N THR A 329 15.67 26.23 22.11
CA THR A 329 14.92 27.21 22.92
C THR A 329 14.73 26.70 24.35
N GLN A 330 14.44 25.43 24.52
CA GLN A 330 14.25 24.77 25.81
C GLN A 330 15.56 24.35 26.50
N LYS A 331 16.73 24.59 25.89
CA LYS A 331 18.05 24.15 26.35
C LYS A 331 18.16 22.63 26.49
N VAL A 332 17.48 21.90 25.64
CA VAL A 332 17.59 20.44 25.44
C VAL A 332 18.60 20.17 24.33
N ASP A 333 19.35 19.08 24.45
CA ASP A 333 20.32 18.66 23.44
C ASP A 333 19.61 18.40 22.09
N GLN A 334 20.05 19.09 21.05
CA GLN A 334 19.49 18.95 19.69
C GLN A 334 19.77 17.56 19.07
N GLU A 335 20.81 16.85 19.52
CA GLU A 335 21.10 15.48 19.08
C GLU A 335 20.03 14.47 19.54
N ARG A 336 19.19 14.84 20.49
CA ARG A 336 18.01 14.04 20.87
C ARG A 336 16.94 14.01 19.78
N VAL A 337 17.03 14.88 18.76
CA VAL A 337 16.10 14.93 17.62
C VAL A 337 16.78 14.41 16.38
N ALA A 338 16.28 13.31 15.83
CA ALA A 338 16.76 12.68 14.61
C ALA A 338 15.69 12.60 13.52
N GLY A 339 16.12 12.77 12.27
CA GLY A 339 15.30 12.38 11.11
C GLY A 339 15.58 10.93 10.74
N TYR A 340 14.61 10.25 10.10
CA TYR A 340 14.81 8.90 9.54
C TYR A 340 13.96 8.73 8.27
N ARG A 341 14.62 8.54 7.13
CA ARG A 341 13.92 8.38 5.83
C ARG A 341 14.72 7.55 4.83
N GLY A 342 14.06 7.12 3.78
CA GLY A 342 14.73 6.55 2.62
C GLY A 342 15.71 7.57 2.01
N GLY A 343 16.88 7.08 1.61
CA GLY A 343 17.98 7.90 1.08
C GLY A 343 19.05 8.28 2.09
N TYR A 344 18.85 8.05 3.39
CA TYR A 344 19.96 8.14 4.36
C TYR A 344 20.95 6.98 4.20
N LEU A 345 22.24 7.27 4.39
CA LEU A 345 23.28 6.26 4.36
C LEU A 345 23.02 5.16 5.41
N PRO A 346 23.35 3.90 5.09
CA PRO A 346 23.10 2.77 6.00
C PRO A 346 23.70 2.95 7.40
N ASP A 347 24.90 3.54 7.50
CA ASP A 347 25.57 3.78 8.79
C ASP A 347 24.83 4.80 9.64
N LEU A 348 24.33 5.86 9.02
CA LEU A 348 23.55 6.88 9.72
C LEU A 348 22.24 6.27 10.25
N ARG A 349 21.55 5.45 9.45
CA ARG A 349 20.34 4.77 9.89
C ARG A 349 20.60 3.87 11.09
N ARG A 350 21.65 3.04 11.05
CA ARG A 350 22.06 2.19 12.18
C ARG A 350 22.40 2.98 13.44
N SER A 351 23.06 4.13 13.29
CA SER A 351 23.36 5.02 14.41
C SER A 351 22.09 5.56 15.07
N ILE A 352 21.09 5.97 14.28
CA ILE A 352 19.79 6.46 14.78
C ILE A 352 19.03 5.34 15.49
N GLU A 353 18.94 4.16 14.90
CA GLU A 353 18.31 2.97 15.50
C GLU A 353 18.95 2.60 16.85
N LYS A 354 20.27 2.59 16.91
CA LYS A 354 21.00 2.38 18.17
C LYS A 354 20.73 3.49 19.18
N GLY A 355 20.65 4.75 18.71
CA GLY A 355 20.32 5.90 19.55
C GLY A 355 18.91 5.82 20.15
N LEU A 356 17.93 5.33 19.38
CA LEU A 356 16.57 5.08 19.84
C LEU A 356 16.53 3.97 20.91
N ARG A 357 17.16 2.83 20.65
CA ARG A 357 17.22 1.72 21.61
C ARG A 357 17.91 2.08 22.93
N SER A 358 18.91 2.93 22.88
CA SER A 358 19.63 3.41 24.08
C SER A 358 18.99 4.59 24.80
N GLY A 359 17.93 5.20 24.25
CA GLY A 359 17.29 6.40 24.79
C GLY A 359 18.07 7.70 24.53
N LYS A 360 19.19 7.67 23.79
CA LYS A 360 19.94 8.87 23.39
C LYS A 360 19.08 9.75 22.46
N VAL A 361 18.37 9.15 21.52
CA VAL A 361 17.39 9.82 20.66
C VAL A 361 16.04 9.81 21.38
N GLY A 362 15.50 10.99 21.69
CA GLY A 362 14.22 11.19 22.38
C GLY A 362 13.05 11.42 21.41
N ALA A 363 13.34 12.01 20.23
CA ALA A 363 12.34 12.27 19.20
C ALA A 363 12.90 11.85 17.83
N VAL A 364 12.16 11.02 17.10
CA VAL A 364 12.48 10.66 15.71
C VAL A 364 11.36 11.07 14.79
N VAL A 365 11.71 11.72 13.69
CA VAL A 365 10.77 12.14 12.63
C VAL A 365 11.01 11.27 11.41
N SER A 366 9.98 10.57 10.94
CA SER A 366 10.12 9.59 9.87
C SER A 366 9.04 9.70 8.80
N THR A 367 9.35 9.19 7.63
CA THR A 367 8.35 8.79 6.62
C THR A 367 7.83 7.37 6.95
N SER A 368 7.25 6.66 6.00
CA SER A 368 6.93 5.22 6.13
C SER A 368 8.16 4.33 6.38
N ALA A 369 9.38 4.87 6.32
CA ALA A 369 10.61 4.09 6.49
C ALA A 369 10.75 3.39 7.86
N LEU A 370 10.10 3.91 8.92
CA LEU A 370 10.00 3.26 10.24
C LEU A 370 8.62 2.61 10.50
N GLU A 371 7.79 2.47 9.48
CA GLU A 371 6.48 1.83 9.59
C GLU A 371 6.59 0.31 9.68
N LEU A 372 7.46 -0.29 8.87
CA LEU A 372 7.63 -1.74 8.78
C LEU A 372 8.82 -2.25 9.61
N GLY A 373 8.62 -3.33 10.30
CA GLY A 373 9.50 -4.38 10.82
C GLY A 373 10.80 -4.03 11.56
N ILE A 374 11.36 -2.85 11.44
CA ILE A 374 12.66 -2.51 12.05
C ILE A 374 12.54 -2.41 13.56
N ASP A 375 13.45 -3.08 14.30
CA ASP A 375 13.50 -2.97 15.75
C ASP A 375 14.19 -1.67 16.20
N ILE A 376 13.36 -0.69 16.58
CA ILE A 376 13.80 0.60 17.14
C ILE A 376 13.62 0.70 18.66
N GLY A 377 13.30 -0.41 19.30
CA GLY A 377 12.92 -0.42 20.72
C GLY A 377 11.44 -0.03 20.93
N SER A 378 11.10 0.24 22.19
CA SER A 378 9.73 0.64 22.56
C SER A 378 9.69 2.13 22.80
N LEU A 379 8.95 2.84 21.96
CA LEU A 379 8.68 4.26 22.13
C LEU A 379 7.37 4.46 22.92
N ASP A 380 7.16 5.69 23.43
CA ASP A 380 6.03 6.01 24.32
C ASP A 380 4.91 6.71 23.57
N VAL A 381 5.24 7.66 22.68
CA VAL A 381 4.26 8.48 21.96
C VAL A 381 4.50 8.43 20.45
N CYS A 382 3.44 8.08 19.69
CA CYS A 382 3.42 8.17 18.23
C CYS A 382 2.57 9.36 17.79
N VAL A 383 3.13 10.24 16.98
CA VAL A 383 2.41 11.39 16.40
C VAL A 383 2.23 11.16 14.91
N LEU A 384 0.99 11.06 14.47
CA LEU A 384 0.60 10.97 13.06
C LEU A 384 0.24 12.36 12.56
N VAL A 385 1.08 12.94 11.70
CA VAL A 385 0.83 14.27 11.10
C VAL A 385 -0.03 14.08 9.85
N GLY A 386 -1.32 13.98 10.08
CA GLY A 386 -2.33 13.55 9.13
C GLY A 386 -2.53 12.04 9.10
N TYR A 387 -3.65 11.61 8.53
CA TYR A 387 -3.95 10.20 8.30
C TYR A 387 -2.95 9.59 7.31
N PRO A 388 -2.37 8.42 7.57
CA PRO A 388 -1.37 7.81 6.70
C PRO A 388 -1.85 7.43 5.30
N GLY A 389 -3.14 7.25 5.13
CA GLY A 389 -3.78 6.81 3.89
C GLY A 389 -4.50 5.47 4.02
N THR A 390 -4.09 4.62 4.97
CA THR A 390 -4.75 3.34 5.25
C THR A 390 -4.90 3.09 6.74
N VAL A 391 -5.92 2.33 7.13
CA VAL A 391 -6.14 1.88 8.52
C VAL A 391 -4.98 0.98 8.94
N SER A 392 -4.54 0.09 8.05
CA SER A 392 -3.41 -0.80 8.28
C SER A 392 -2.14 -0.02 8.63
N SER A 393 -1.77 0.99 7.81
CA SER A 393 -0.62 1.88 8.07
C SER A 393 -0.76 2.63 9.40
N THR A 394 -1.99 3.07 9.74
CA THR A 394 -2.26 3.73 11.03
C THR A 394 -1.91 2.83 12.21
N PHE A 395 -2.37 1.57 12.18
CA PHE A 395 -2.09 0.61 13.26
C PHE A 395 -0.64 0.10 13.25
N GLN A 396 0.02 0.01 12.09
CA GLN A 396 1.45 -0.31 12.01
C GLN A 396 2.31 0.76 12.67
N ARG A 397 2.05 2.04 12.37
CA ARG A 397 2.70 3.19 13.02
C ARG A 397 2.37 3.25 14.50
N ALA A 398 1.11 3.03 14.88
CA ALA A 398 0.68 2.91 16.28
C ALA A 398 1.34 1.72 16.99
N GLY A 399 1.73 0.69 16.27
CA GLY A 399 2.47 -0.48 16.77
C GLY A 399 3.92 -0.19 17.13
N ARG A 400 4.47 0.98 16.75
CA ARG A 400 5.83 1.41 17.13
C ARG A 400 5.92 1.87 18.57
N VAL A 401 4.81 2.05 19.26
CA VAL A 401 4.73 2.45 20.66
C VAL A 401 4.05 1.39 21.52
N GLY A 402 4.47 1.26 22.80
CA GLY A 402 3.82 0.39 23.77
C GLY A 402 4.22 -1.09 23.74
N ARG A 403 5.41 -1.46 23.25
CA ARG A 403 5.88 -2.86 23.15
C ARG A 403 6.11 -3.60 24.49
N ARG A 404 6.17 -2.94 25.64
CA ARG A 404 6.52 -3.53 26.95
C ARG A 404 5.37 -3.57 27.95
N GLN A 405 4.13 -3.72 27.51
CA GLN A 405 2.94 -3.67 28.37
C GLN A 405 2.75 -2.35 29.14
N ARG A 406 3.57 -1.33 28.82
CA ARG A 406 3.40 0.02 29.38
C ARG A 406 2.31 0.79 28.62
N SER A 407 1.73 1.77 29.28
CA SER A 407 0.84 2.73 28.64
C SER A 407 1.53 3.47 27.50
N SER A 408 0.83 3.69 26.41
CA SER A 408 1.36 4.37 25.23
C SER A 408 0.30 5.27 24.60
N ALA A 409 0.72 6.29 23.85
CA ALA A 409 -0.18 7.20 23.18
C ALA A 409 0.08 7.32 21.69
N VAL A 410 -1.00 7.42 20.92
CA VAL A 410 -1.01 7.78 19.51
C VAL A 410 -1.78 9.08 19.38
N VAL A 411 -1.15 10.12 18.88
CA VAL A 411 -1.77 11.42 18.65
C VAL A 411 -1.87 11.67 17.16
N MET A 412 -3.09 11.64 16.63
CA MET A 412 -3.36 11.99 15.24
C MET A 412 -3.69 13.48 15.13
N VAL A 413 -2.85 14.24 14.44
CA VAL A 413 -3.05 15.66 14.16
C VAL A 413 -3.63 15.79 12.76
N ALA A 414 -4.90 16.19 12.66
CA ALA A 414 -5.63 16.23 11.39
C ALA A 414 -5.13 17.34 10.46
N ARG A 415 -5.06 17.05 9.18
CA ARG A 415 -4.89 18.06 8.12
C ARG A 415 -6.27 18.60 7.67
N SER A 416 -6.25 19.68 6.90
CA SER A 416 -7.46 20.20 6.25
C SER A 416 -7.83 19.39 4.99
N PHE A 417 -7.96 18.05 5.11
CA PHE A 417 -8.44 17.15 4.06
C PHE A 417 -9.66 16.39 4.53
N ALA A 418 -10.58 16.10 3.62
CA ALA A 418 -11.85 15.45 3.92
C ALA A 418 -11.68 14.17 4.75
N MET A 419 -10.73 13.32 4.36
CA MET A 419 -10.38 12.07 5.01
C MET A 419 -9.95 12.26 6.48
N ASP A 420 -9.03 13.20 6.74
CA ASP A 420 -8.54 13.50 8.09
C ASP A 420 -9.69 14.05 8.95
N GLN A 421 -10.50 14.96 8.38
CA GLN A 421 -11.63 15.60 9.08
C GLN A 421 -12.78 14.62 9.35
N PHE A 422 -12.95 13.60 8.49
CA PHE A 422 -13.88 12.51 8.76
C PHE A 422 -13.41 11.68 9.97
N LEU A 423 -12.15 11.24 9.97
CA LEU A 423 -11.61 10.35 11.00
C LEU A 423 -11.53 10.96 12.39
N VAL A 424 -11.21 12.26 12.50
CA VAL A 424 -11.18 12.91 13.84
C VAL A 424 -12.57 13.05 14.45
N ARG A 425 -13.63 13.06 13.63
CA ARG A 425 -15.03 13.17 14.07
C ARG A 425 -15.72 11.82 14.24
N GLU A 426 -15.27 10.84 13.46
CA GLU A 426 -15.78 9.46 13.44
C GLU A 426 -14.65 8.46 13.74
N PRO A 427 -13.99 8.53 14.90
CA PRO A 427 -12.85 7.65 15.20
C PRO A 427 -13.25 6.18 15.27
N GLY A 428 -14.53 5.87 15.56
CA GLY A 428 -15.10 4.53 15.50
C GLY A 428 -14.86 3.83 14.15
N PHE A 429 -14.73 4.60 13.06
CA PHE A 429 -14.38 4.05 11.76
C PHE A 429 -13.07 3.24 11.78
N LEU A 430 -12.07 3.69 12.56
CA LEU A 430 -10.78 2.98 12.68
C LEU A 430 -10.86 1.72 13.56
N PHE A 431 -11.81 1.67 14.50
CA PHE A 431 -11.85 0.64 15.54
C PHE A 431 -12.99 -0.37 15.39
N ASP A 432 -14.15 0.07 14.91
CA ASP A 432 -15.41 -0.67 14.97
C ASP A 432 -15.84 -1.25 13.61
N LYS A 433 -15.29 -0.73 12.50
CA LYS A 433 -15.62 -1.21 11.15
C LYS A 433 -14.63 -2.26 10.68
N PRO A 434 -15.05 -3.15 9.76
CA PRO A 434 -14.11 -4.04 9.05
C PRO A 434 -12.99 -3.20 8.44
N ARG A 435 -11.78 -3.70 8.54
CA ARG A 435 -10.61 -3.05 7.96
C ARG A 435 -10.65 -3.13 6.44
N GLU A 436 -9.74 -2.45 5.79
CA GLU A 436 -9.64 -2.42 4.33
C GLU A 436 -9.51 -3.83 3.75
N VAL A 437 -10.17 -4.03 2.63
CA VAL A 437 -10.04 -5.22 1.81
C VAL A 437 -8.84 -5.03 0.88
N VAL A 438 -7.95 -6.00 0.83
CA VAL A 438 -6.85 -6.02 -0.14
C VAL A 438 -7.33 -6.71 -1.42
N SER A 439 -7.10 -6.08 -2.57
CA SER A 439 -7.44 -6.62 -3.88
C SER A 439 -6.21 -6.84 -4.75
N ILE A 440 -6.24 -7.91 -5.52
CA ILE A 440 -5.31 -8.21 -6.61
C ILE A 440 -6.10 -8.82 -7.76
N ASP A 441 -5.61 -8.63 -8.98
CA ASP A 441 -6.09 -9.32 -10.18
C ASP A 441 -4.91 -9.96 -10.91
N PRO A 442 -4.61 -11.25 -10.63
CA PRO A 442 -3.55 -11.97 -11.31
C PRO A 442 -3.83 -12.24 -12.78
N ASP A 443 -5.10 -12.19 -13.17
CA ASP A 443 -5.58 -12.56 -14.50
C ASP A 443 -5.75 -11.35 -15.42
N ASN A 444 -5.41 -10.14 -14.93
CA ASN A 444 -5.30 -8.98 -15.82
C ASN A 444 -4.51 -9.32 -17.08
N PRO A 445 -5.07 -9.15 -18.28
CA PRO A 445 -4.52 -9.69 -19.54
C PRO A 445 -3.07 -9.25 -19.81
N ILE A 446 -2.72 -8.00 -19.50
CA ILE A 446 -1.36 -7.47 -19.69
C ILE A 446 -0.37 -8.14 -18.73
N ILE A 447 -0.74 -8.22 -17.45
CA ILE A 447 0.09 -8.82 -16.41
C ILE A 447 0.26 -10.33 -16.68
N LEU A 448 -0.83 -11.02 -16.97
CA LEU A 448 -0.82 -12.45 -17.25
C LEU A 448 0.08 -12.77 -18.47
N THR A 449 -0.13 -12.09 -19.60
CA THR A 449 0.66 -12.26 -20.82
C THR A 449 2.15 -12.08 -20.57
N ASN A 450 2.53 -11.04 -19.81
CA ASN A 450 3.92 -10.80 -19.46
C ASN A 450 4.52 -11.94 -18.62
N HIS A 451 3.76 -12.52 -17.69
CA HIS A 451 4.26 -13.61 -16.86
C HIS A 451 4.21 -14.97 -17.55
N VAL A 452 3.26 -15.23 -18.44
CA VAL A 452 3.26 -16.41 -19.31
C VAL A 452 4.49 -16.39 -20.22
N LYS A 453 4.81 -15.25 -20.83
CA LYS A 453 6.04 -15.04 -21.59
C LYS A 453 7.31 -15.35 -20.78
N CYS A 454 7.42 -14.85 -19.54
CA CYS A 454 8.53 -15.17 -18.63
C CYS A 454 8.57 -16.65 -18.28
N SER A 455 7.42 -17.25 -18.02
CA SER A 455 7.31 -18.67 -17.65
C SER A 455 7.68 -19.59 -18.80
N ALA A 456 7.36 -19.22 -20.05
CA ALA A 456 7.76 -19.94 -21.26
C ALA A 456 9.28 -19.88 -21.51
N PHE A 457 9.93 -18.78 -21.11
CA PHE A 457 11.39 -18.67 -21.14
C PHE A 457 12.05 -19.61 -20.11
N GLU A 458 11.44 -19.77 -18.93
CA GLU A 458 11.95 -20.64 -17.86
C GLU A 458 11.78 -22.11 -18.18
N LEU A 459 10.59 -22.50 -18.62
CA LEU A 459 10.25 -23.88 -19.00
C LEU A 459 9.28 -23.85 -20.19
N PRO A 460 9.46 -24.70 -21.21
CA PRO A 460 8.49 -24.81 -22.30
C PRO A 460 7.09 -25.16 -21.77
N PHE A 461 6.04 -24.63 -22.39
CA PHE A 461 4.65 -24.98 -22.07
C PHE A 461 4.16 -26.12 -22.95
N ASP A 462 3.45 -27.06 -22.39
CA ASP A 462 2.61 -27.99 -23.12
C ASP A 462 1.21 -27.37 -23.31
N ARG A 463 0.55 -27.61 -24.46
CA ARG A 463 -0.82 -27.11 -24.68
C ARG A 463 -1.78 -27.72 -23.67
N GLY A 464 -2.63 -26.88 -23.06
CA GLY A 464 -3.51 -27.26 -21.95
C GLY A 464 -2.82 -27.37 -20.60
N GLU A 465 -1.52 -27.02 -20.51
CA GLU A 465 -0.82 -26.97 -19.23
C GLU A 465 -1.35 -25.78 -18.39
N PRO A 466 -1.82 -26.01 -17.15
CA PRO A 466 -2.36 -24.93 -16.34
C PRO A 466 -1.26 -23.97 -15.87
N PHE A 467 -1.59 -22.68 -15.83
CA PHE A 467 -0.75 -21.64 -15.21
C PHE A 467 -1.48 -21.05 -14.01
N GLY A 468 -1.45 -21.75 -12.90
CA GLY A 468 -2.28 -21.45 -11.74
C GLY A 468 -3.77 -21.68 -12.03
N GLU A 469 -4.62 -20.75 -11.62
CA GLU A 469 -6.08 -20.75 -11.86
C GLU A 469 -6.48 -19.93 -13.11
N ALA A 470 -5.54 -19.44 -13.93
CA ALA A 470 -5.85 -18.67 -15.14
C ALA A 470 -6.54 -19.54 -16.20
N GLU A 471 -7.65 -19.04 -16.76
CA GLU A 471 -8.48 -19.80 -17.70
C GLU A 471 -7.95 -19.73 -19.15
N ASP A 472 -7.45 -18.58 -19.60
CA ASP A 472 -7.15 -18.29 -21.02
C ASP A 472 -5.68 -18.49 -21.40
N VAL A 473 -4.96 -19.40 -20.74
CA VAL A 473 -3.51 -19.61 -20.96
C VAL A 473 -3.17 -20.02 -22.37
N ASP A 474 -3.96 -20.92 -22.98
CA ASP A 474 -3.73 -21.37 -24.36
C ASP A 474 -3.92 -20.25 -25.38
N GLU A 475 -4.89 -19.34 -25.17
CA GLU A 475 -5.09 -18.15 -26.02
C GLU A 475 -3.91 -17.20 -25.93
N VAL A 476 -3.39 -16.98 -24.71
CA VAL A 476 -2.18 -16.17 -24.51
C VAL A 476 -0.95 -16.82 -25.17
N LEU A 477 -0.80 -18.13 -25.10
CA LEU A 477 0.30 -18.85 -25.75
C LEU A 477 0.20 -18.78 -27.26
N ASP A 478 -1.01 -18.95 -27.82
CA ASP A 478 -1.25 -18.83 -29.27
C ASP A 478 -0.99 -17.38 -29.73
N PHE A 479 -1.45 -16.34 -29.02
CA PHE A 479 -1.15 -14.93 -29.30
C PHE A 479 0.36 -14.63 -29.28
N LEU A 480 1.09 -15.12 -28.27
CA LEU A 480 2.54 -14.95 -28.19
C LEU A 480 3.29 -15.66 -29.32
N ALA A 481 2.73 -16.74 -29.86
CA ALA A 481 3.35 -17.52 -30.94
C ALA A 481 2.97 -17.00 -32.34
N GLU A 482 1.69 -16.75 -32.61
CA GLU A 482 1.16 -16.47 -33.94
C GLU A 482 1.21 -14.98 -34.28
N ASP A 483 0.86 -14.09 -33.31
CA ASP A 483 0.78 -12.65 -33.55
C ASP A 483 2.12 -11.94 -33.25
N LEU A 484 2.79 -12.33 -32.16
CA LEU A 484 4.02 -11.65 -31.72
C LEU A 484 5.31 -12.38 -32.13
N GLY A 485 5.25 -13.65 -32.48
CA GLY A 485 6.44 -14.44 -32.85
C GLY A 485 7.47 -14.59 -31.71
N ILE A 486 7.05 -14.39 -30.45
CA ILE A 486 7.91 -14.53 -29.26
C ILE A 486 8.10 -16.00 -28.92
N LEU A 487 7.08 -16.82 -29.12
CA LEU A 487 7.10 -18.26 -28.96
C LEU A 487 7.11 -18.96 -30.32
N VAL A 488 7.64 -20.18 -30.33
CA VAL A 488 7.53 -21.10 -31.49
C VAL A 488 6.85 -22.36 -31.00
N ARG A 489 5.78 -22.75 -31.71
CA ARG A 489 5.05 -23.98 -31.47
C ARG A 489 5.68 -25.14 -32.20
N SER A 490 6.01 -26.23 -31.49
CA SER A 490 6.51 -27.49 -32.05
C SER A 490 5.62 -28.63 -31.56
N GLY A 491 4.67 -29.08 -32.42
CA GLY A 491 3.62 -29.99 -32.00
C GLY A 491 2.67 -29.35 -31.01
N ASP A 492 2.52 -29.96 -29.85
CA ASP A 492 1.70 -29.42 -28.74
C ASP A 492 2.53 -28.65 -27.68
N ARG A 493 3.76 -28.24 -28.02
CA ARG A 493 4.67 -27.56 -27.09
C ARG A 493 5.10 -26.21 -27.62
N TYR A 494 5.08 -25.20 -26.72
CA TYR A 494 5.50 -23.82 -26.97
C TYR A 494 6.89 -23.58 -26.37
N HIS A 495 7.82 -23.08 -27.19
CA HIS A 495 9.19 -22.77 -26.83
C HIS A 495 9.44 -21.27 -26.96
N PHE A 496 10.14 -20.67 -26.01
CA PHE A 496 10.59 -19.30 -26.13
C PHE A 496 11.67 -19.18 -27.22
N ALA A 497 11.48 -18.28 -28.18
CA ALA A 497 12.34 -18.14 -29.36
C ALA A 497 12.93 -16.73 -29.54
N ALA A 498 12.43 -15.71 -28.83
CA ALA A 498 12.94 -14.35 -28.93
C ALA A 498 14.36 -14.20 -28.33
N ALA A 499 15.16 -13.29 -28.89
CA ALA A 499 16.51 -13.01 -28.40
C ALA A 499 16.55 -12.07 -27.17
N THR A 500 15.40 -11.82 -26.53
CA THR A 500 15.24 -10.90 -25.39
C THR A 500 15.20 -11.66 -24.07
N PHE A 501 15.58 -11.00 -22.99
CA PHE A 501 15.39 -11.51 -21.62
C PHE A 501 14.06 -10.98 -21.07
N PRO A 502 13.00 -11.80 -21.04
CA PRO A 502 11.64 -11.29 -20.84
C PRO A 502 11.40 -10.65 -19.46
N ALA A 503 12.14 -11.10 -18.44
CA ALA A 503 11.99 -10.56 -17.09
C ALA A 503 12.49 -9.11 -16.94
N GLU A 504 13.43 -8.65 -17.79
CA GLU A 504 13.84 -7.23 -17.83
C GLU A 504 12.74 -6.33 -18.40
N GLY A 505 11.86 -6.90 -19.23
CA GLY A 505 10.75 -6.20 -19.84
C GLY A 505 9.49 -6.11 -18.94
N VAL A 506 9.54 -6.51 -17.68
CA VAL A 506 8.37 -6.49 -16.78
C VAL A 506 8.65 -5.65 -15.55
N SER A 507 7.95 -4.52 -15.42
CA SER A 507 7.94 -3.71 -14.19
C SER A 507 6.93 -4.30 -13.21
N LEU A 508 7.34 -4.60 -11.98
CA LEU A 508 6.40 -5.09 -10.96
C LEU A 508 5.52 -3.98 -10.34
N THR A 509 5.81 -2.72 -10.64
CA THR A 509 5.09 -1.56 -10.10
C THR A 509 4.21 -0.87 -11.12
N ALA A 510 4.16 -1.39 -12.35
CA ALA A 510 3.32 -0.89 -13.43
C ALA A 510 2.72 -2.07 -14.20
N ALA A 511 1.53 -1.90 -14.74
CA ALA A 511 0.91 -2.95 -15.57
C ALA A 511 1.64 -3.11 -16.90
N ASP A 512 2.12 -2.02 -17.47
CA ASP A 512 2.88 -1.99 -18.72
C ASP A 512 4.24 -1.30 -18.52
N MET A 513 5.23 -1.67 -19.37
CA MET A 513 6.58 -1.11 -19.42
C MET A 513 6.70 0.04 -20.44
N ASP A 514 5.62 0.76 -20.66
CA ASP A 514 5.63 1.94 -21.53
C ASP A 514 6.27 3.15 -20.82
N ASN A 515 7.54 2.95 -20.37
CA ASN A 515 8.26 3.99 -19.63
C ASN A 515 8.91 5.00 -20.58
N VAL A 516 8.86 6.25 -20.15
CA VAL A 516 9.55 7.38 -20.76
C VAL A 516 10.87 7.59 -20.03
N VAL A 517 11.97 7.64 -20.79
CA VAL A 517 13.33 7.80 -20.25
C VAL A 517 13.72 9.28 -20.25
N ILE A 518 14.14 9.79 -19.10
CA ILE A 518 14.54 11.18 -18.91
C ILE A 518 16.07 11.30 -18.99
N HIS A 519 16.55 12.05 -19.97
CA HIS A 519 17.97 12.27 -20.22
C HIS A 519 18.38 13.69 -19.83
N ASP A 520 19.45 13.82 -19.08
CA ASP A 520 20.13 15.10 -18.90
C ASP A 520 20.90 15.46 -20.18
N ARG A 521 20.55 16.59 -20.79
CA ARG A 521 21.12 17.05 -22.06
C ARG A 521 22.58 17.45 -21.93
N ASP A 522 22.97 17.99 -20.78
CA ASP A 522 24.31 18.47 -20.53
C ASP A 522 25.31 17.33 -20.24
N THR A 523 24.88 16.29 -19.54
CA THR A 523 25.75 15.16 -19.20
C THR A 523 25.56 13.94 -20.10
N GLY A 524 24.45 13.86 -20.85
CA GLY A 524 24.07 12.71 -21.67
C GLY A 524 23.64 11.47 -20.85
N GLN A 525 23.52 11.59 -19.53
CA GLN A 525 23.15 10.48 -18.65
C GLN A 525 21.64 10.36 -18.53
N VAL A 526 21.18 9.11 -18.29
CA VAL A 526 19.81 8.85 -17.88
C VAL A 526 19.66 9.29 -16.42
N LEU A 527 18.71 10.19 -16.16
CA LEU A 527 18.38 10.67 -14.82
C LEU A 527 17.35 9.78 -14.13
N ALA A 528 16.30 9.43 -14.86
CA ALA A 528 15.15 8.70 -14.32
C ALA A 528 14.34 8.06 -15.44
N GLU A 529 13.40 7.22 -15.04
CA GLU A 529 12.31 6.71 -15.87
C GLU A 529 10.99 7.05 -15.20
N ILE A 530 9.97 7.32 -16.01
CA ILE A 530 8.60 7.61 -15.55
C ILE A 530 7.63 6.83 -16.43
N ASP A 531 6.53 6.36 -15.87
CA ASP A 531 5.47 5.72 -16.66
C ASP A 531 4.83 6.71 -17.64
N ARG A 532 4.34 6.19 -18.76
CA ARG A 532 3.80 7.00 -19.86
C ARG A 532 2.60 7.83 -19.42
N ALA A 533 1.70 7.26 -18.64
CA ALA A 533 0.50 7.94 -18.18
C ALA A 533 0.83 9.14 -17.26
N SER A 534 1.88 9.02 -16.42
CA SER A 534 2.37 10.14 -15.61
C SER A 534 3.18 11.14 -16.44
N SER A 535 3.81 10.72 -17.54
CA SER A 535 4.69 11.58 -18.32
C SER A 535 3.99 12.80 -18.90
N ILE A 536 2.72 12.67 -19.33
CA ILE A 536 1.93 13.76 -19.89
C ILE A 536 1.63 14.89 -18.88
N THR A 537 1.75 14.59 -17.58
CA THR A 537 1.50 15.55 -16.51
C THR A 537 2.77 16.04 -15.80
N GLU A 538 3.90 15.33 -15.94
CA GLU A 538 5.11 15.61 -15.17
C GLU A 538 6.29 16.10 -16.04
N VAL A 539 6.37 15.65 -17.31
CA VAL A 539 7.57 15.88 -18.14
C VAL A 539 7.28 16.44 -19.54
N TYR A 540 6.16 17.16 -19.70
CA TYR A 540 5.84 17.89 -20.93
C TYR A 540 6.84 19.05 -21.17
N GLU A 541 6.94 19.54 -22.39
CA GLU A 541 7.85 20.66 -22.73
C GLU A 541 7.53 21.93 -21.92
N GLY A 542 8.55 22.48 -21.29
CA GLY A 542 8.41 23.62 -20.37
C GLY A 542 8.09 23.25 -18.92
N ALA A 543 7.91 21.96 -18.60
CA ALA A 543 7.76 21.49 -17.23
C ALA A 543 9.03 21.68 -16.41
N ILE A 544 8.87 21.87 -15.11
CA ILE A 544 9.97 21.84 -14.13
C ILE A 544 9.92 20.48 -13.43
N TYR A 545 10.80 19.58 -13.85
CA TYR A 545 10.95 18.26 -13.27
C TYR A 545 11.89 18.29 -12.06
N GLY A 546 11.43 17.77 -10.92
CA GLY A 546 12.21 17.68 -9.68
C GLY A 546 12.87 16.30 -9.52
N HIS A 547 14.21 16.25 -9.44
CA HIS A 547 14.95 15.03 -9.21
C HIS A 547 16.01 15.20 -8.14
N GLN A 548 15.97 14.40 -7.05
CA GLN A 548 16.93 14.44 -5.93
C GLN A 548 17.18 15.84 -5.33
N GLY A 549 16.14 16.68 -5.28
CA GLY A 549 16.22 18.05 -4.76
C GLY A 549 16.73 19.09 -5.76
N GLU A 550 17.12 18.68 -6.95
CA GLU A 550 17.50 19.55 -8.06
C GLU A 550 16.31 19.73 -9.00
N GLN A 551 16.28 20.85 -9.71
CA GLN A 551 15.26 21.19 -10.68
C GLN A 551 15.81 21.09 -12.11
N TYR A 552 14.98 20.59 -13.00
CA TYR A 552 15.29 20.44 -14.41
C TYR A 552 14.17 20.98 -15.27
N LEU A 553 14.50 21.81 -16.24
CA LEU A 553 13.56 22.27 -17.27
C LEU A 553 13.49 21.21 -18.36
N VAL A 554 12.30 20.76 -18.68
CA VAL A 554 12.04 19.91 -19.85
C VAL A 554 12.12 20.76 -21.10
N GLU A 555 13.12 20.46 -21.95
CA GLU A 555 13.35 21.19 -23.21
C GLU A 555 12.69 20.52 -24.41
N GLU A 556 12.61 19.20 -24.40
CA GLU A 556 12.10 18.42 -25.53
C GLU A 556 11.49 17.11 -25.03
N PHE A 557 10.29 16.77 -25.49
CA PHE A 557 9.66 15.48 -25.26
C PHE A 557 9.34 14.80 -26.59
N ARG A 558 10.14 13.79 -26.94
CA ARG A 558 9.89 12.91 -28.09
C ARG A 558 8.95 11.80 -27.67
N TYR A 559 7.66 12.08 -27.77
CA TYR A 559 6.60 11.21 -27.24
C TYR A 559 6.63 9.81 -27.87
N ASP A 560 6.78 9.69 -29.19
CA ASP A 560 6.84 8.40 -29.88
C ASP A 560 8.13 7.61 -29.58
N ASP A 561 9.25 8.32 -29.38
CA ASP A 561 10.54 7.74 -29.00
C ASP A 561 10.64 7.42 -27.49
N ARG A 562 9.65 7.87 -26.70
CA ARG A 562 9.62 7.75 -25.23
C ARG A 562 10.86 8.33 -24.54
N ARG A 563 11.32 9.48 -25.03
CA ARG A 563 12.51 10.16 -24.52
C ARG A 563 12.23 11.62 -24.20
N VAL A 564 12.65 12.01 -23.02
CA VAL A 564 12.59 13.39 -22.55
C VAL A 564 14.01 13.90 -22.35
N TYR A 565 14.27 15.08 -22.82
CA TYR A 565 15.54 15.77 -22.64
C TYR A 565 15.36 16.97 -21.72
N VAL A 566 16.11 16.97 -20.63
CA VAL A 566 16.02 18.00 -19.60
C VAL A 566 17.36 18.71 -19.41
N ARG A 567 17.30 19.93 -18.93
CA ARG A 567 18.48 20.70 -18.52
C ARG A 567 18.29 21.22 -17.10
N ARG A 568 19.36 21.23 -16.31
CA ARG A 568 19.34 21.78 -14.95
C ARG A 568 18.86 23.22 -14.95
N ALA A 569 17.94 23.55 -14.08
CA ALA A 569 17.35 24.87 -13.89
C ALA A 569 17.34 25.26 -12.42
N ASP A 570 17.37 26.58 -12.16
CA ASP A 570 17.19 27.14 -10.82
C ASP A 570 16.12 28.23 -10.92
N VAL A 571 14.89 27.82 -10.57
CA VAL A 571 13.71 28.67 -10.69
C VAL A 571 12.92 28.71 -9.37
N ASP A 572 12.18 29.79 -9.13
CA ASP A 572 11.38 30.01 -7.92
C ASP A 572 9.94 29.47 -8.03
N TYR A 573 9.66 28.67 -9.06
CA TYR A 573 8.34 28.08 -9.31
C TYR A 573 8.44 26.59 -9.67
N TYR A 574 7.32 25.90 -9.55
CA TYR A 574 7.08 24.57 -10.13
C TYR A 574 5.95 24.65 -11.16
N THR A 575 5.75 23.59 -11.94
CA THR A 575 4.70 23.56 -12.96
C THR A 575 3.66 22.50 -12.60
N GLU A 576 2.41 22.76 -12.97
CA GLU A 576 1.27 21.87 -12.75
C GLU A 576 0.42 21.83 -14.02
N ALA A 577 0.25 20.63 -14.59
CA ALA A 577 -0.55 20.43 -15.80
C ALA A 577 -2.04 20.55 -15.50
N ASP A 578 -2.78 21.10 -16.43
CA ASP A 578 -4.25 21.13 -16.45
C ASP A 578 -4.73 20.09 -17.47
N THR A 579 -5.45 19.09 -16.97
CA THR A 579 -5.89 17.93 -17.75
C THR A 579 -7.39 17.87 -17.90
N GLU A 580 -7.85 17.44 -19.07
CA GLU A 580 -9.24 17.07 -19.33
C GLU A 580 -9.31 15.56 -19.54
N THR A 581 -10.25 14.91 -18.85
CA THR A 581 -10.48 13.47 -18.96
C THR A 581 -11.90 13.25 -19.48
N GLU A 582 -12.02 12.51 -20.55
CA GLU A 582 -13.28 12.00 -21.12
C GLU A 582 -13.37 10.50 -20.85
N VAL A 583 -14.55 10.06 -20.43
CA VAL A 583 -14.81 8.64 -20.15
C VAL A 583 -15.98 8.17 -21.00
N ARG A 584 -15.76 7.17 -21.85
CA ARG A 584 -16.79 6.60 -22.73
C ARG A 584 -17.10 5.18 -22.31
N VAL A 585 -18.36 4.89 -22.03
CA VAL A 585 -18.84 3.54 -21.69
C VAL A 585 -18.76 2.63 -22.91
N LEU A 586 -18.10 1.50 -22.76
CA LEU A 586 -18.02 0.43 -23.75
C LEU A 586 -19.07 -0.64 -23.48
N HIS A 587 -19.17 -1.10 -22.24
CA HIS A 587 -20.12 -2.09 -21.79
C HIS A 587 -20.64 -1.77 -20.38
N VAL A 588 -21.86 -2.20 -20.06
CA VAL A 588 -22.46 -2.10 -18.73
C VAL A 588 -22.64 -3.51 -18.19
N ASP A 589 -21.86 -3.88 -17.17
CA ASP A 589 -21.83 -5.23 -16.59
C ASP A 589 -22.94 -5.43 -15.56
N GLU A 590 -23.07 -4.46 -14.63
CA GLU A 590 -24.06 -4.50 -13.57
C GLU A 590 -24.75 -3.15 -13.41
N THR A 591 -26.02 -3.18 -13.00
CA THR A 591 -26.80 -1.99 -12.68
C THR A 591 -27.62 -2.23 -11.42
N ALA A 592 -27.59 -1.24 -10.51
CA ALA A 592 -28.45 -1.20 -9.32
C ALA A 592 -29.21 0.11 -9.27
N ASP A 593 -30.53 0.02 -9.06
CA ASP A 593 -31.44 1.16 -8.98
C ASP A 593 -31.58 1.65 -7.53
N PHE A 594 -31.47 2.98 -7.35
CA PHE A 594 -31.72 3.71 -6.12
C PHE A 594 -32.70 4.86 -6.41
N ALA A 595 -33.40 5.36 -5.40
CA ALA A 595 -34.46 6.35 -5.63
C ALA A 595 -33.97 7.70 -6.19
N GLY A 596 -32.70 8.06 -6.02
CA GLY A 596 -32.15 9.33 -6.53
C GLY A 596 -31.00 9.16 -7.51
N TYR A 597 -30.59 7.93 -7.84
CA TYR A 597 -29.52 7.62 -8.78
C TYR A 597 -29.55 6.14 -9.18
N ARG A 598 -28.82 5.83 -10.23
CA ARG A 598 -28.45 4.46 -10.60
C ARG A 598 -26.93 4.28 -10.48
N ALA A 599 -26.53 3.15 -9.93
CA ALA A 599 -25.14 2.77 -9.91
C ALA A 599 -24.89 1.71 -10.99
N HIS A 600 -23.84 1.92 -11.78
CA HIS A 600 -23.42 1.02 -12.83
C HIS A 600 -21.98 0.58 -12.63
N LEU A 601 -21.70 -0.70 -12.84
CA LEU A 601 -20.34 -1.21 -13.08
C LEU A 601 -20.19 -1.33 -14.58
N CYS A 602 -19.13 -0.73 -15.13
CA CYS A 602 -18.94 -0.59 -16.57
C CYS A 602 -17.50 -0.84 -16.97
N GLU A 603 -17.32 -1.38 -18.18
CA GLU A 603 -16.07 -1.22 -18.93
C GLU A 603 -16.09 0.14 -19.64
N VAL A 604 -14.99 0.87 -19.56
CA VAL A 604 -14.90 2.23 -20.09
C VAL A 604 -13.60 2.47 -20.85
N HIS A 605 -13.68 3.31 -21.88
CA HIS A 605 -12.52 3.90 -22.53
C HIS A 605 -12.27 5.28 -21.94
N VAL A 606 -11.06 5.49 -21.43
CA VAL A 606 -10.62 6.74 -20.80
C VAL A 606 -9.63 7.43 -21.72
N SER A 607 -9.87 8.70 -22.04
CA SER A 607 -8.97 9.58 -22.80
C SER A 607 -8.61 10.78 -21.94
N THR A 608 -7.32 10.99 -21.68
CA THR A 608 -6.80 12.11 -20.88
C THR A 608 -5.89 12.99 -21.71
N LEU A 609 -6.27 14.24 -21.88
CA LEU A 609 -5.50 15.26 -22.60
C LEU A 609 -4.96 16.30 -21.61
N ALA A 610 -3.63 16.52 -21.62
CA ALA A 610 -3.02 17.66 -20.96
C ALA A 610 -3.03 18.85 -21.93
N LYS A 611 -3.76 19.92 -21.58
CA LYS A 611 -3.99 21.08 -22.49
C LYS A 611 -3.04 22.24 -22.22
N ALA A 612 -2.75 22.48 -20.95
CA ALA A 612 -1.98 23.63 -20.51
C ALA A 612 -1.32 23.34 -19.17
N PHE A 613 -0.40 24.20 -18.77
CA PHE A 613 0.18 24.15 -17.44
C PHE A 613 0.28 25.53 -16.80
N LYS A 614 0.22 25.57 -15.48
CA LYS A 614 0.40 26.75 -14.64
C LYS A 614 1.80 26.74 -14.05
N LYS A 615 2.45 27.90 -13.98
CA LYS A 615 3.69 28.15 -13.25
C LYS A 615 3.33 28.68 -11.87
N ILE A 616 3.60 27.90 -10.83
CA ILE A 616 3.18 28.21 -9.47
C ILE A 616 4.41 28.49 -8.61
N ARG A 617 4.50 29.72 -8.07
CA ARG A 617 5.64 30.12 -7.23
C ARG A 617 5.69 29.30 -5.93
N PHE A 618 6.91 28.91 -5.56
CA PHE A 618 7.11 28.27 -4.25
C PHE A 618 6.71 29.23 -3.12
N TYR A 619 6.26 28.69 -2.02
CA TYR A 619 5.83 29.39 -0.79
C TYR A 619 4.58 30.27 -0.93
N THR A 620 4.48 31.18 -1.88
CA THR A 620 3.31 32.05 -2.07
C THR A 620 2.15 31.39 -2.79
N ARG A 621 2.44 30.35 -3.61
CA ARG A 621 1.48 29.64 -4.48
C ARG A 621 0.75 30.53 -5.49
N GLU A 622 1.37 31.64 -5.83
CA GLU A 622 0.86 32.51 -6.88
C GLU A 622 1.09 31.90 -8.26
N ASN A 623 0.08 31.97 -9.12
CA ASN A 623 0.23 31.64 -10.53
C ASN A 623 0.99 32.78 -11.21
N VAL A 624 2.21 32.49 -11.66
CA VAL A 624 3.10 33.46 -12.30
C VAL A 624 3.17 33.31 -13.83
N GLY A 625 2.45 32.36 -14.40
CA GLY A 625 2.36 32.16 -15.84
C GLY A 625 1.60 30.90 -16.23
N ILE A 626 1.21 30.82 -17.49
CA ILE A 626 0.54 29.69 -18.11
C ILE A 626 1.30 29.32 -19.37
N GLY A 627 1.42 28.06 -19.72
CA GLY A 627 1.94 27.56 -20.99
C GLY A 627 1.00 26.51 -21.58
N GLU A 628 1.12 26.28 -22.88
CA GLU A 628 0.36 25.25 -23.59
C GLU A 628 1.13 23.94 -23.58
N ILE A 629 0.42 22.82 -23.65
CA ILE A 629 0.98 21.47 -23.78
C ILE A 629 0.49 20.91 -25.11
N ASP A 630 1.43 20.48 -25.94
CA ASP A 630 1.15 19.87 -27.25
C ASP A 630 1.56 18.38 -27.20
N LEU A 631 0.72 17.57 -26.59
CA LEU A 631 0.89 16.12 -26.50
C LEU A 631 -0.41 15.44 -26.95
N PRO A 632 -0.33 14.23 -27.54
CA PRO A 632 -1.53 13.44 -27.82
C PRO A 632 -2.24 13.04 -26.53
N PRO A 633 -3.54 12.74 -26.58
CA PRO A 633 -4.25 12.18 -25.44
C PRO A 633 -3.66 10.81 -25.06
N GLU A 634 -3.64 10.51 -23.79
CA GLU A 634 -3.36 9.17 -23.28
C GLU A 634 -4.68 8.40 -23.17
N GLU A 635 -4.75 7.26 -23.85
CA GLU A 635 -5.99 6.48 -24.00
C GLU A 635 -5.78 5.06 -23.50
N PHE A 636 -6.74 4.56 -22.71
CA PHE A 636 -6.74 3.18 -22.23
C PHE A 636 -8.17 2.72 -21.88
N GLU A 637 -8.38 1.41 -21.88
CA GLU A 637 -9.60 0.77 -21.41
C GLU A 637 -9.44 0.36 -19.94
N THR A 638 -10.52 0.48 -19.16
CA THR A 638 -10.51 0.13 -17.73
C THR A 638 -11.93 -0.10 -17.21
N GLU A 639 -12.05 -0.38 -15.92
CA GLU A 639 -13.32 -0.51 -15.23
C GLU A 639 -13.72 0.81 -14.55
N ALA A 640 -15.02 1.06 -14.40
CA ALA A 640 -15.58 2.22 -13.70
C ALA A 640 -16.84 1.87 -12.92
N CYS A 641 -16.99 2.47 -11.74
CA CYS A 641 -18.26 2.62 -11.04
C CYS A 641 -18.87 3.98 -11.41
N ILE A 642 -20.00 3.99 -12.08
CA ILE A 642 -20.69 5.22 -12.52
C ILE A 642 -21.96 5.41 -11.72
N LEU A 643 -22.05 6.54 -11.04
CA LEU A 643 -23.24 6.97 -10.30
C LEU A 643 -24.01 7.97 -11.16
N ALA A 644 -25.05 7.51 -11.85
CA ALA A 644 -25.91 8.29 -12.72
C ALA A 644 -27.05 8.91 -11.89
N ILE A 645 -27.03 10.25 -11.75
CA ILE A 645 -28.00 10.99 -10.93
C ILE A 645 -29.35 11.04 -11.67
N ASP A 646 -30.40 10.77 -10.93
CA ASP A 646 -31.78 10.79 -11.48
C ASP A 646 -32.08 12.12 -12.16
N PRO A 647 -32.63 12.12 -13.41
CA PRO A 647 -32.91 13.33 -14.16
C PRO A 647 -33.86 14.30 -13.45
N ASP A 648 -34.88 13.81 -12.75
CA ASP A 648 -35.85 14.65 -12.04
C ASP A 648 -35.20 15.33 -10.84
N LEU A 649 -34.32 14.60 -10.13
CA LEU A 649 -33.50 15.16 -9.06
C LEU A 649 -32.52 16.20 -9.60
N ALA A 650 -31.86 15.92 -10.73
CA ALA A 650 -30.91 16.82 -11.36
C ALA A 650 -31.58 18.13 -11.84
N GLU A 651 -32.79 18.02 -12.44
CA GLU A 651 -33.59 19.17 -12.87
C GLU A 651 -34.07 19.98 -11.67
N GLY A 652 -34.61 19.32 -10.64
CA GLY A 652 -35.05 19.97 -9.41
C GLY A 652 -33.95 20.75 -8.67
N LEU A 653 -32.69 20.33 -8.82
CA LEU A 653 -31.50 21.00 -8.26
C LEU A 653 -30.85 22.00 -9.23
N GLY A 654 -31.29 22.06 -10.48
CA GLY A 654 -30.75 22.96 -11.51
C GLY A 654 -29.36 22.55 -12.01
N LEU A 655 -28.96 21.28 -11.89
CA LEU A 655 -27.63 20.78 -12.29
C LEU A 655 -27.37 20.88 -13.80
N GLN A 656 -28.43 20.87 -14.62
CA GLN A 656 -28.35 20.89 -16.10
C GLN A 656 -28.08 22.26 -16.70
N GLN A 657 -28.21 23.36 -15.95
CA GLN A 657 -28.18 24.73 -16.48
C GLN A 657 -26.76 25.37 -16.53
N GLY A 658 -25.69 24.60 -16.37
CA GLY A 658 -24.30 25.04 -16.62
C GLY A 658 -23.71 26.05 -15.63
N VAL A 659 -24.52 26.72 -14.83
CA VAL A 659 -24.08 27.80 -13.93
C VAL A 659 -23.60 27.26 -12.58
N ASP A 660 -24.01 26.07 -12.19
CA ASP A 660 -23.77 25.48 -10.86
C ASP A 660 -22.99 24.15 -10.86
N GLY A 661 -22.17 23.88 -11.88
CA GLY A 661 -21.31 22.67 -11.95
C GLY A 661 -20.34 22.50 -10.77
N GLY A 662 -20.10 23.56 -9.99
CA GLY A 662 -19.22 23.54 -8.83
C GLY A 662 -19.68 22.59 -7.71
N GLY A 663 -20.98 22.39 -7.53
CA GLY A 663 -21.50 21.44 -6.54
C GLY A 663 -21.15 19.99 -6.87
N LEU A 664 -21.29 19.59 -8.14
CA LEU A 664 -20.96 18.25 -8.60
C LEU A 664 -19.43 18.02 -8.62
N ARG A 665 -18.67 19.04 -9.06
CA ARG A 665 -17.19 19.02 -9.00
C ARG A 665 -16.68 18.87 -7.57
N GLY A 666 -17.21 19.67 -6.64
CA GLY A 666 -16.86 19.55 -5.23
C GLY A 666 -17.24 18.21 -4.61
N LEU A 667 -18.34 17.60 -5.06
CA LEU A 667 -18.72 16.26 -4.67
C LEU A 667 -17.73 15.22 -5.21
N ALA A 668 -17.28 15.35 -6.45
CA ALA A 668 -16.27 14.48 -7.04
C ALA A 668 -14.94 14.53 -6.25
N GLU A 669 -14.45 15.73 -5.91
CA GLU A 669 -13.25 15.92 -5.08
C GLU A 669 -13.41 15.28 -3.69
N LEU A 670 -14.57 15.42 -3.08
CA LEU A 670 -14.88 14.82 -1.78
C LEU A 670 -14.91 13.29 -1.86
N VAL A 671 -15.60 12.72 -2.84
CA VAL A 671 -15.68 11.28 -3.06
C VAL A 671 -14.29 10.71 -3.32
N GLN A 672 -13.52 11.32 -4.22
CA GLN A 672 -12.13 10.91 -4.49
C GLN A 672 -11.26 10.93 -3.21
N GLY A 673 -11.46 11.94 -2.37
CA GLY A 673 -10.77 12.04 -1.07
C GLY A 673 -11.22 11.00 -0.04
N LEU A 674 -12.39 10.39 -0.18
CA LEU A 674 -12.94 9.42 0.77
C LEU A 674 -12.80 7.96 0.32
N VAL A 675 -12.74 7.67 -0.99
CA VAL A 675 -12.59 6.31 -1.54
C VAL A 675 -11.51 5.50 -0.82
N PRO A 676 -10.30 6.04 -0.53
CA PRO A 676 -9.24 5.28 0.14
C PRO A 676 -9.54 4.86 1.58
N LEU A 677 -10.61 5.36 2.19
CA LEU A 677 -11.08 4.88 3.50
C LEU A 677 -11.85 3.56 3.41
N PHE A 678 -12.48 3.30 2.27
CA PHE A 678 -13.40 2.17 2.07
C PHE A 678 -12.77 1.06 1.24
N VAL A 679 -11.95 1.45 0.26
CA VAL A 679 -11.22 0.53 -0.62
C VAL A 679 -9.74 0.82 -0.46
N ARG A 680 -8.93 -0.21 -0.19
CA ARG A 680 -7.49 -0.04 -0.08
C ARG A 680 -6.90 0.26 -1.45
N VAL A 681 -6.59 1.51 -1.69
CA VAL A 681 -6.09 2.03 -2.97
C VAL A 681 -5.12 3.16 -2.70
N ASP A 682 -4.08 3.30 -3.53
CA ASP A 682 -3.36 4.57 -3.59
C ASP A 682 -4.29 5.63 -4.19
N PRO A 683 -4.39 6.82 -3.60
CA PRO A 683 -5.21 7.90 -4.16
C PRO A 683 -4.87 8.25 -5.62
N GLY A 684 -3.69 7.87 -6.10
CA GLY A 684 -3.28 8.03 -7.49
C GLY A 684 -3.87 7.00 -8.47
N ASP A 685 -4.32 5.85 -7.98
CA ASP A 685 -4.81 4.74 -8.82
C ASP A 685 -6.31 4.85 -9.16
N VAL A 686 -7.03 5.78 -8.54
CA VAL A 686 -8.47 6.03 -8.78
C VAL A 686 -8.70 7.49 -9.11
N ARG A 687 -9.56 7.77 -10.07
CA ARG A 687 -10.01 9.12 -10.40
C ARG A 687 -11.54 9.22 -10.38
N VAL A 688 -12.04 10.36 -9.91
CA VAL A 688 -13.47 10.70 -9.95
C VAL A 688 -13.68 11.85 -10.92
N THR A 689 -14.39 11.57 -12.00
CA THR A 689 -14.71 12.53 -13.05
C THR A 689 -16.20 12.92 -12.96
N PRO A 690 -16.53 14.19 -12.70
CA PRO A 690 -17.90 14.67 -12.72
C PRO A 690 -18.28 15.12 -14.12
N GLU A 691 -19.44 14.70 -14.60
CA GLU A 691 -20.01 15.15 -15.87
C GLU A 691 -21.44 15.66 -15.67
N LEU A 692 -21.74 16.86 -16.16
CA LEU A 692 -23.09 17.42 -16.06
C LEU A 692 -24.08 16.73 -17.00
N ARG A 693 -23.60 16.15 -18.09
CA ARG A 693 -24.36 15.34 -19.03
C ARG A 693 -23.43 14.29 -19.64
N HIS A 694 -23.54 13.09 -19.12
CA HIS A 694 -22.77 11.94 -19.61
C HIS A 694 -23.30 11.50 -20.99
N PRO A 695 -22.43 11.27 -22.00
CA PRO A 695 -22.87 10.91 -23.35
C PRO A 695 -23.78 9.68 -23.41
N HIS A 696 -23.51 8.65 -22.61
CA HIS A 696 -24.25 7.38 -22.60
C HIS A 696 -25.54 7.45 -21.76
N PHE A 697 -25.51 8.10 -20.58
CA PHE A 697 -26.64 8.11 -19.65
C PHE A 697 -27.52 9.35 -19.76
N GLU A 698 -27.10 10.36 -20.51
CA GLU A 698 -27.79 11.64 -20.76
C GLU A 698 -28.17 12.44 -19.49
N CYS A 699 -27.58 12.13 -18.36
CA CYS A 699 -27.83 12.77 -17.06
C CYS A 699 -26.48 13.11 -16.37
N PRO A 700 -26.50 13.89 -15.28
CA PRO A 700 -25.30 14.13 -14.50
C PRO A 700 -24.76 12.85 -13.86
N THR A 701 -23.42 12.65 -13.92
CA THR A 701 -22.76 11.46 -13.38
C THR A 701 -21.56 11.82 -12.53
N LEU A 702 -21.21 10.88 -11.63
CA LEU A 702 -19.90 10.76 -11.00
C LEU A 702 -19.31 9.45 -11.49
N THR A 703 -18.29 9.53 -12.32
CA THR A 703 -17.57 8.37 -12.84
C THR A 703 -16.32 8.14 -12.01
N ILE A 704 -16.25 7.00 -11.33
CA ILE A 704 -15.13 6.60 -10.47
C ILE A 704 -14.43 5.45 -11.19
N HIS A 705 -13.26 5.68 -11.76
CA HIS A 705 -12.57 4.71 -12.60
C HIS A 705 -11.15 4.40 -12.11
N ASP A 706 -10.68 3.19 -12.39
CA ASP A 706 -9.31 2.77 -12.18
C ASP A 706 -8.40 3.52 -13.16
N ARG A 707 -7.22 3.94 -12.72
CA ARG A 707 -6.18 4.50 -13.59
C ARG A 707 -5.20 3.46 -14.13
N VAL A 708 -5.59 2.21 -14.05
CA VAL A 708 -4.80 1.05 -14.48
C VAL A 708 -5.46 0.46 -15.72
N PRO A 709 -4.72 0.28 -16.82
CA PRO A 709 -5.25 -0.40 -18.00
C PRO A 709 -5.83 -1.78 -17.66
N ASN A 710 -7.01 -2.07 -18.19
CA ASN A 710 -7.84 -3.27 -17.94
C ASN A 710 -8.26 -3.46 -16.46
N GLY A 711 -8.15 -2.43 -15.62
CA GLY A 711 -8.54 -2.49 -14.21
C GLY A 711 -7.70 -3.44 -13.34
N VAL A 712 -7.91 -3.40 -12.04
CA VAL A 712 -7.38 -4.34 -11.05
C VAL A 712 -8.45 -4.68 -10.00
N GLY A 713 -9.72 -4.62 -10.38
CA GLY A 713 -10.88 -4.91 -9.54
C GLY A 713 -11.15 -3.86 -8.45
N LEU A 714 -10.67 -2.64 -8.60
CA LEU A 714 -10.96 -1.55 -7.67
C LEU A 714 -12.36 -1.00 -7.89
N SER A 715 -12.77 -0.84 -9.14
CA SER A 715 -14.09 -0.29 -9.52
C SER A 715 -15.23 -1.19 -9.06
N GLU A 716 -15.11 -2.51 -9.13
CA GLU A 716 -16.07 -3.47 -8.57
C GLU A 716 -16.24 -3.28 -7.05
N ARG A 717 -15.13 -3.10 -6.33
CA ARG A 717 -15.18 -2.88 -4.87
C ARG A 717 -15.76 -1.52 -4.50
N ILE A 718 -15.47 -0.49 -5.29
CA ILE A 718 -16.07 0.84 -5.14
C ILE A 718 -17.59 0.75 -5.41
N TYR A 719 -18.00 0.02 -6.45
CA TYR A 719 -19.40 -0.24 -6.75
C TYR A 719 -20.13 -0.91 -5.57
N ARG A 720 -19.50 -1.84 -4.86
CA ARG A 720 -20.07 -2.45 -3.65
C ARG A 720 -20.05 -1.54 -2.42
N ALA A 721 -19.14 -0.55 -2.37
CA ALA A 721 -18.95 0.33 -1.21
C ALA A 721 -19.56 1.73 -1.38
N HIS A 722 -20.08 2.08 -2.56
CA HIS A 722 -20.47 3.46 -2.90
C HIS A 722 -21.51 4.07 -1.95
N GLU A 723 -22.48 3.30 -1.44
CA GLU A 723 -23.46 3.78 -0.46
C GLU A 723 -22.79 4.29 0.81
N ALA A 724 -21.82 3.54 1.34
CA ALA A 724 -21.07 3.92 2.53
C ALA A 724 -20.18 5.15 2.27
N ILE A 725 -19.61 5.26 1.06
CA ILE A 725 -18.83 6.43 0.63
C ILE A 725 -19.71 7.67 0.58
N LEU A 726 -20.92 7.58 -0.03
CA LEU A 726 -21.89 8.70 -0.09
C LEU A 726 -22.38 9.12 1.30
N GLU A 727 -22.59 8.15 2.20
CA GLU A 727 -22.94 8.43 3.60
C GLU A 727 -21.85 9.22 4.32
N ALA A 728 -20.63 8.79 4.19
CA ALA A 728 -19.47 9.48 4.76
C ALA A 728 -19.33 10.89 4.16
N ALA A 729 -19.52 11.03 2.84
CA ALA A 729 -19.46 12.32 2.15
C ALA A 729 -20.53 13.29 2.68
N GLU A 730 -21.78 12.85 2.84
CA GLU A 730 -22.82 13.68 3.43
C GLU A 730 -22.45 14.12 4.85
N GLY A 731 -21.97 13.20 5.69
CA GLY A 731 -21.53 13.50 7.05
C GLY A 731 -20.39 14.54 7.11
N VAL A 732 -19.43 14.46 6.20
CA VAL A 732 -18.33 15.46 6.12
C VAL A 732 -18.87 16.83 5.77
N VAL A 733 -19.74 16.96 4.75
CA VAL A 733 -20.28 18.25 4.31
C VAL A 733 -21.19 18.88 5.38
N GLN A 734 -22.05 18.08 6.01
CA GLN A 734 -22.97 18.56 7.06
C GLN A 734 -22.25 19.11 8.28
N ARG A 735 -21.21 18.41 8.75
CA ARG A 735 -20.50 18.76 9.97
C ARG A 735 -19.37 19.79 9.76
N CYS A 736 -19.07 20.12 8.51
CA CYS A 736 -18.06 21.15 8.23
C CYS A 736 -18.56 22.54 8.59
N ALA A 737 -17.80 23.30 9.39
CA ALA A 737 -18.17 24.63 9.86
C ALA A 737 -18.11 25.72 8.76
N CYS A 738 -17.46 25.48 7.61
CA CYS A 738 -17.37 26.45 6.52
C CYS A 738 -18.74 26.75 5.92
N ARG A 739 -18.91 27.93 5.36
CA ARG A 739 -20.21 28.37 4.76
C ARG A 739 -20.36 27.98 3.30
N THR A 740 -19.28 28.04 2.50
CA THR A 740 -19.38 27.94 1.04
C THR A 740 -18.61 26.76 0.43
N GLY A 741 -17.71 26.17 1.19
CA GLY A 741 -16.79 25.12 0.81
C GLY A 741 -15.39 25.41 1.32
N CYS A 742 -14.61 24.37 1.59
CA CYS A 742 -13.23 24.46 2.04
C CYS A 742 -12.49 23.15 1.71
N PRO A 743 -11.14 23.15 1.77
CA PRO A 743 -10.35 21.94 1.50
C PRO A 743 -10.70 20.72 2.37
N ALA A 744 -11.34 20.96 3.52
CA ALA A 744 -11.78 19.91 4.45
C ALA A 744 -13.11 19.23 4.05
N CYS A 745 -13.80 19.71 3.02
CA CYS A 745 -15.06 19.15 2.53
C CYS A 745 -15.06 19.03 1.00
N ILE A 746 -15.62 20.02 0.29
CA ILE A 746 -15.83 19.97 -1.15
C ILE A 746 -14.82 20.77 -1.98
N GLY A 747 -13.68 21.14 -1.41
CA GLY A 747 -12.75 22.09 -2.03
C GLY A 747 -13.06 23.57 -1.74
N PRO A 748 -12.15 24.48 -2.10
CA PRO A 748 -12.31 25.91 -1.85
C PRO A 748 -13.40 26.56 -2.70
N SER A 749 -14.09 27.54 -2.14
CA SER A 749 -15.21 28.23 -2.82
C SER A 749 -14.81 29.01 -4.08
N VAL A 750 -13.52 29.28 -4.28
CA VAL A 750 -13.00 29.90 -5.49
C VAL A 750 -13.23 28.97 -6.70
N ASP A 751 -13.06 27.66 -6.48
CA ASP A 751 -13.19 26.63 -7.52
C ASP A 751 -14.63 26.12 -7.64
N GLN A 752 -15.36 26.06 -6.52
CA GLN A 752 -16.69 25.43 -6.42
C GLN A 752 -17.87 26.43 -6.44
N GLY A 753 -17.56 27.72 -6.42
CA GLY A 753 -18.59 28.78 -6.33
C GLY A 753 -19.21 28.92 -4.93
N ARG A 754 -19.89 30.04 -4.69
CA ARG A 754 -20.49 30.35 -3.37
C ARG A 754 -21.61 29.40 -2.93
N ARG A 755 -22.27 28.74 -3.88
CA ARG A 755 -23.36 27.77 -3.61
C ARG A 755 -22.90 26.33 -3.62
N GLY A 756 -21.62 26.05 -3.95
CA GLY A 756 -21.10 24.72 -4.16
C GLY A 756 -21.38 23.76 -3.00
N LYS A 757 -21.15 24.20 -1.75
CA LYS A 757 -21.44 23.38 -0.56
C LYS A 757 -22.91 23.03 -0.38
N ALA A 758 -23.78 24.02 -0.56
CA ALA A 758 -25.23 23.81 -0.41
C ALA A 758 -25.75 22.84 -1.50
N LEU A 759 -25.24 22.98 -2.71
CA LEU A 759 -25.63 22.14 -3.85
C LEU A 759 -25.09 20.71 -3.69
N ALA A 760 -23.81 20.53 -3.33
CA ALA A 760 -23.25 19.21 -3.06
C ALA A 760 -24.01 18.46 -1.97
N LEU A 761 -24.41 19.16 -0.90
CA LEU A 761 -25.23 18.58 0.17
C LEU A 761 -26.64 18.20 -0.33
N ALA A 762 -27.24 19.03 -1.17
CA ALA A 762 -28.57 18.75 -1.74
C ALA A 762 -28.53 17.53 -2.67
N VAL A 763 -27.49 17.41 -3.50
CA VAL A 763 -27.25 16.23 -4.36
C VAL A 763 -27.10 14.97 -3.51
N LEU A 764 -26.24 14.99 -2.51
CA LEU A 764 -26.01 13.84 -1.61
C LEU A 764 -27.30 13.40 -0.89
N ARG A 765 -28.07 14.35 -0.39
CA ARG A 765 -29.37 14.07 0.24
C ARG A 765 -30.39 13.50 -0.73
N GLY A 766 -30.45 14.04 -1.93
CA GLY A 766 -31.35 13.54 -2.98
C GLY A 766 -30.99 12.10 -3.36
N MET A 767 -29.71 11.82 -3.58
CA MET A 767 -29.24 10.46 -3.88
C MET A 767 -29.56 9.47 -2.74
N ARG A 768 -29.46 9.90 -1.46
CA ARG A 768 -29.62 9.02 -0.30
C ARG A 768 -31.04 8.96 0.26
N SER A 769 -31.95 9.82 -0.15
CA SER A 769 -33.32 9.92 0.40
C SER A 769 -34.22 8.73 0.05
N GLY A 770 -33.80 7.87 -0.90
CA GLY A 770 -34.50 6.67 -1.33
C GLY A 770 -33.96 5.39 -0.75
N ARG A 771 -34.86 4.49 -0.34
CA ARG A 771 -34.50 3.12 -0.04
C ARG A 771 -34.22 2.38 -1.35
N ARG A 772 -33.24 1.45 -1.32
CA ARG A 772 -32.93 0.53 -2.42
C ARG A 772 -34.24 -0.09 -2.93
N ALA A 773 -34.57 0.13 -4.19
CA ALA A 773 -35.65 -0.61 -4.83
C ALA A 773 -35.18 -2.06 -4.94
N VAL A 774 -35.82 -2.97 -4.20
CA VAL A 774 -35.55 -4.40 -4.32
C VAL A 774 -36.07 -4.81 -5.69
N SER A 775 -35.17 -4.97 -6.65
CA SER A 775 -35.52 -5.60 -7.94
C SER A 775 -36.00 -7.02 -7.63
N PRO A 776 -37.19 -7.45 -8.08
CA PRO A 776 -37.60 -8.83 -7.91
C PRO A 776 -36.58 -9.69 -8.68
N ALA A 777 -35.95 -10.62 -7.96
CA ALA A 777 -35.10 -11.64 -8.57
C ALA A 777 -35.77 -12.19 -9.81
N ALA A 778 -35.03 -12.21 -10.94
CA ALA A 778 -35.46 -12.90 -12.15
C ALA A 778 -35.82 -14.34 -11.77
N GLY A 779 -37.11 -14.60 -11.72
CA GLY A 779 -37.64 -15.89 -11.35
C GLY A 779 -37.16 -16.93 -12.36
N ASP A 780 -36.72 -18.04 -11.84
CA ASP A 780 -36.47 -19.31 -12.52
C ASP A 780 -37.30 -19.46 -13.81
N ALA A 781 -36.63 -19.36 -14.94
CA ALA A 781 -37.16 -19.88 -16.17
C ALA A 781 -37.04 -21.41 -16.13
N GLY A 782 -37.98 -22.03 -15.40
CA GLY A 782 -38.15 -23.47 -15.37
C GLY A 782 -38.31 -24.01 -16.77
N THR A 783 -37.42 -24.87 -17.17
CA THR A 783 -37.48 -25.70 -18.37
C THR A 783 -38.71 -26.60 -18.31
N ALA A 784 -39.80 -26.19 -18.96
CA ALA A 784 -40.87 -27.08 -19.33
C ALA A 784 -40.44 -27.88 -20.56
N ARG A 785 -39.96 -29.10 -20.36
CA ARG A 785 -39.91 -30.11 -21.41
C ARG A 785 -41.33 -30.62 -21.65
N GLU A 786 -41.90 -30.25 -22.80
CA GLU A 786 -43.02 -30.96 -23.35
C GLU A 786 -42.67 -32.40 -23.68
N SER A 787 -43.27 -33.35 -22.99
CA SER A 787 -43.37 -34.74 -23.37
C SER A 787 -44.60 -34.90 -24.24
N ALA A 788 -44.45 -34.94 -25.56
CA ALA A 788 -45.44 -35.49 -26.45
C ALA A 788 -45.40 -37.03 -26.30
N GLY A 789 -46.47 -37.62 -25.80
CA GLY A 789 -46.74 -39.05 -25.79
C GLY A 789 -48.07 -39.33 -26.51
N GLU A 790 -47.96 -40.14 -27.54
CA GLU A 790 -49.08 -40.71 -28.35
C GLU A 790 -50.08 -41.48 -27.49
N ALA A 791 -51.32 -41.29 -27.71
CA ALA A 791 -52.32 -42.29 -28.01
C ALA A 791 -53.65 -41.60 -28.35
#